data_a10f75717ef013b3c1c4f73b994ab089
#
_entry.id   a10f75717ef013b3c1c4f73b994ab089
#
_cell.length_a   1.000
_cell.length_b   1.000
_cell.length_c   1.000
_cell.angle_alpha   90.00
_cell.angle_beta   90.00
_cell.angle_gamma   90.00
#
_symmetry.space_group_name_H-M   'P 1'
#
loop_
_entity.id
_entity.type
_entity.pdbx_description
1 polymer ?
#
loop_
_entity_poly.entity_id
_entity_poly.type
_entity_poly.pdbx_seq_one_letter_code
_entity_poly.pdbx_strand_id
1 'polypeptide(L)'
;MSEKNQKNHAGLGLGIDVGGTFSDSVLIDMGARTVLSKAKSPTTHDNLIKGIERSVGLLDRSLFPGIRLVSLSTTLATNALVEGRKSRIAAILPGYKRSLCPEAFLKDIHLVAGGHTAEGEEAAPLDVDAVRKIIEATRDRVEAYAVSAYFSTRNPIHEHTIKELIGKLAPNLPVACGHELSVKLNARHRAITTILNAHLIPLIRSLLHSVSRVLEDYRIDAPLMVVKGDGSLYREALCRERPVETILSGPAASVVGAGFLMKNAIEDAVVIDIGGTTSDIAVLSGGAPKLNEAGVAVGPWQTHVTAVDVRTVGLGGDSHIYLDHRQEIHAGPNRVEPLCLLGERFPALITQMRHLLKMQLIDERFTPTAFWTRTERDHMSDLSARELDILKVLSEGPLNIFQLAKRLDVYPISVRDELDRLEDMALVRVAGFTPTDIFQIRGQYQPGVREFSLLAAQYLAGRAGMALDGFLLKVDETIRRKAGLQMVECLSGPPVPYASLAGTCPACHQTWRNTFWERGRLERQTKIGRFRLRLSLDVPIVGIGAPAHIMLPPLAKRMAAEARVPEHAEVANALGAIVGTIIMHDQVLIRPFPPEGFACFTSEGKSVYSTVEEALAHSREYLHKHLREQVKMAGGNGCELNLWEDRKAATLASGHEHLIEVVLRGQAVSKPRLQGKANK
;
A
#
# COMPACT_ATOMS: atom_id res chain seq x y z
N MET A 1 46.29 -17.39 13.41
CA MET A 1 45.66 -16.99 12.14
C MET A 1 44.18 -16.83 12.45
N SER A 2 43.50 -15.70 12.43
CA SER A 2 43.79 -14.44 11.78
C SER A 2 42.86 -13.38 12.40
N GLU A 3 43.46 -12.39 13.09
CA GLU A 3 42.81 -11.17 13.62
C GLU A 3 42.69 -10.06 12.53
N LYS A 4 42.43 -10.39 11.30
CA LYS A 4 42.45 -9.42 10.20
C LYS A 4 41.17 -9.40 9.38
N ASN A 5 39.98 -9.28 10.01
CA ASN A 5 38.77 -8.86 9.25
C ASN A 5 37.67 -8.19 10.10
N GLN A 6 38.01 -7.45 11.14
CA GLN A 6 37.12 -6.44 11.65
C GLN A 6 37.22 -5.20 10.75
N LYS A 7 36.67 -5.28 9.53
CA LYS A 7 36.31 -4.08 8.79
C LYS A 7 35.39 -3.25 9.67
N ASN A 8 35.74 -2.00 9.90
CA ASN A 8 34.92 -0.99 10.57
C ASN A 8 33.59 -0.83 9.79
N HIS A 9 32.62 -1.71 10.07
CA HIS A 9 31.27 -1.54 9.53
C HIS A 9 30.66 -0.31 10.19
N ALA A 10 30.24 0.66 9.40
CA ALA A 10 29.57 1.90 9.87
C ALA A 10 28.26 1.63 10.63
N GLY A 11 27.85 0.38 10.73
CA GLY A 11 26.63 -0.13 11.33
C GLY A 11 25.82 -0.94 10.32
N LEU A 12 25.21 -2.01 10.80
CA LEU A 12 24.30 -2.82 9.99
C LEU A 12 22.86 -2.33 10.14
N GLY A 13 22.09 -2.44 9.07
CA GLY A 13 20.66 -2.19 9.06
C GLY A 13 19.89 -3.47 8.77
N LEU A 14 18.80 -3.69 9.52
CA LEU A 14 17.82 -4.75 9.28
C LEU A 14 16.54 -4.14 8.71
N GLY A 15 16.25 -4.42 7.44
CA GLY A 15 14.98 -4.09 6.80
C GLY A 15 14.03 -5.29 6.84
N ILE A 16 12.78 -5.04 7.21
CA ILE A 16 11.71 -6.03 7.27
C ILE A 16 10.54 -5.50 6.45
N ASP A 17 10.01 -6.30 5.54
CA ASP A 17 8.74 -6.03 4.88
C ASP A 17 7.71 -7.12 5.21
N VAL A 18 6.56 -6.71 5.72
CA VAL A 18 5.44 -7.61 6.03
C VAL A 18 4.35 -7.41 4.99
N GLY A 19 4.50 -8.15 3.89
CA GLY A 19 3.52 -8.16 2.81
C GLY A 19 2.35 -9.11 3.05
N GLY A 20 1.34 -9.04 2.21
CA GLY A 20 0.18 -9.92 2.28
C GLY A 20 0.47 -11.40 1.95
N THR A 21 1.57 -11.70 1.25
CA THR A 21 1.94 -13.05 0.81
C THR A 21 3.21 -13.56 1.45
N PHE A 22 4.22 -12.73 1.52
CA PHE A 22 5.54 -13.04 2.07
C PHE A 22 5.98 -11.96 3.03
N SER A 23 6.79 -12.36 4.00
CA SER A 23 7.57 -11.47 4.87
C SER A 23 9.02 -11.57 4.44
N ASP A 24 9.60 -10.46 4.07
CA ASP A 24 10.96 -10.34 3.56
C ASP A 24 11.85 -9.68 4.62
N SER A 25 13.07 -10.17 4.78
CA SER A 25 14.05 -9.58 5.69
C SER A 25 15.41 -9.45 5.00
N VAL A 26 16.10 -8.33 5.22
CA VAL A 26 17.38 -8.04 4.62
C VAL A 26 18.34 -7.40 5.61
N LEU A 27 19.58 -7.85 5.63
CA LEU A 27 20.68 -7.21 6.34
C LEU A 27 21.58 -6.48 5.35
N ILE A 28 21.85 -5.21 5.62
CA ILE A 28 22.74 -4.39 4.81
C ILE A 28 23.88 -3.80 5.64
N ASP A 29 25.01 -3.60 5.00
CA ASP A 29 26.02 -2.65 5.47
C ASP A 29 25.61 -1.26 5.00
N MET A 30 25.21 -0.39 5.94
CA MET A 30 24.71 0.95 5.62
C MET A 30 25.81 1.88 5.08
N GLY A 31 27.06 1.64 5.46
CA GLY A 31 28.21 2.41 4.96
C GLY A 31 28.60 2.00 3.55
N ALA A 32 28.79 0.69 3.33
CA ALA A 32 29.14 0.13 2.03
C ALA A 32 27.95 0.07 1.05
N ARG A 33 26.72 0.23 1.53
CA ARG A 33 25.48 0.10 0.76
C ARG A 33 25.36 -1.24 0.05
N THR A 34 25.70 -2.32 0.74
CA THR A 34 25.71 -3.69 0.19
C THR A 34 24.80 -4.61 1.00
N VAL A 35 24.13 -5.53 0.30
CA VAL A 35 23.32 -6.59 0.91
C VAL A 35 24.26 -7.66 1.43
N LEU A 36 24.13 -8.02 2.71
CA LEU A 36 24.93 -9.05 3.37
C LEU A 36 24.18 -10.37 3.51
N SER A 37 22.90 -10.30 3.83
CA SER A 37 22.02 -11.48 3.97
C SER A 37 20.60 -11.10 3.62
N LYS A 38 19.82 -12.02 3.06
CA LYS A 38 18.41 -11.82 2.72
C LYS A 38 17.63 -13.11 2.94
N ALA A 39 16.39 -12.97 3.32
CA ALA A 39 15.49 -14.09 3.55
C ALA A 39 14.04 -13.72 3.20
N LYS A 40 13.28 -14.74 2.83
CA LYS A 40 11.86 -14.64 2.49
C LYS A 40 11.11 -15.78 3.14
N SER A 41 9.97 -15.49 3.78
CA SER A 41 9.10 -16.49 4.41
C SER A 41 7.65 -16.22 4.05
N PRO A 42 6.78 -17.24 3.86
CA PRO A 42 5.36 -17.02 3.69
C PRO A 42 4.76 -16.27 4.88
N THR A 43 3.91 -15.27 4.60
CA THR A 43 3.17 -14.56 5.65
C THR A 43 2.07 -15.46 6.19
N THR A 44 2.00 -15.59 7.51
CA THR A 44 0.93 -16.29 8.22
C THR A 44 -0.12 -15.28 8.66
N HIS A 45 -1.30 -15.29 8.05
CA HIS A 45 -2.36 -14.31 8.32
C HIS A 45 -2.92 -14.41 9.75
N ASP A 46 -2.91 -15.61 10.33
CA ASP A 46 -3.42 -15.84 11.70
C ASP A 46 -2.42 -15.39 12.77
N ASN A 47 -1.15 -15.33 12.42
CA ASN A 47 -0.08 -14.90 13.33
C ASN A 47 1.10 -14.32 12.54
N LEU A 48 1.05 -13.02 12.29
CA LEU A 48 2.10 -12.29 11.55
C LEU A 48 3.50 -12.46 12.17
N ILE A 49 3.56 -12.74 13.48
CA ILE A 49 4.82 -12.96 14.22
C ILE A 49 5.60 -14.12 13.59
N LYS A 50 4.93 -15.24 13.30
CA LYS A 50 5.59 -16.45 12.76
C LYS A 50 6.28 -16.19 11.42
N GLY A 51 5.70 -15.38 10.54
CA GLY A 51 6.29 -15.00 9.27
C GLY A 51 7.54 -14.16 9.45
N ILE A 52 7.46 -13.14 10.34
CA ILE A 52 8.57 -12.25 10.70
C ILE A 52 9.70 -13.05 11.37
N GLU A 53 9.37 -13.83 12.40
CA GLU A 53 10.33 -14.65 13.13
C GLU A 53 11.09 -15.61 12.19
N ARG A 54 10.39 -16.28 11.28
CA ARG A 54 11.02 -17.17 10.29
C ARG A 54 11.91 -16.39 9.33
N SER A 55 11.46 -15.25 8.78
CA SER A 55 12.26 -14.49 7.83
C SER A 55 13.53 -13.92 8.49
N VAL A 56 13.43 -13.37 9.70
CA VAL A 56 14.59 -12.89 10.48
C VAL A 56 15.48 -14.05 10.90
N GLY A 57 14.90 -15.17 11.34
CA GLY A 57 15.63 -16.35 11.78
C GLY A 57 16.46 -17.05 10.70
N LEU A 58 16.13 -16.86 9.42
CA LEU A 58 16.86 -17.37 8.27
C LEU A 58 18.06 -16.51 7.86
N LEU A 59 18.19 -15.29 8.40
CA LEU A 59 19.35 -14.42 8.15
C LEU A 59 20.61 -14.93 8.88
N ASP A 60 21.76 -14.44 8.45
CA ASP A 60 23.04 -14.74 9.13
C ASP A 60 23.07 -14.09 10.53
N ARG A 61 22.81 -14.89 11.54
CA ARG A 61 22.72 -14.45 12.95
C ARG A 61 24.07 -13.96 13.51
N SER A 62 25.18 -14.33 12.90
CA SER A 62 26.51 -13.86 13.32
C SER A 62 26.66 -12.34 13.15
N LEU A 63 25.82 -11.74 12.29
CA LEU A 63 25.80 -10.30 12.00
C LEU A 63 24.90 -9.50 12.95
N PHE A 64 24.01 -10.14 13.71
CA PHE A 64 23.01 -9.45 14.56
C PHE A 64 23.61 -8.48 15.57
N PRO A 65 24.73 -8.78 16.26
CA PRO A 65 25.36 -7.82 17.17
C PRO A 65 25.80 -6.50 16.52
N GLY A 66 25.94 -6.50 15.19
CA GLY A 66 26.26 -5.30 14.38
C GLY A 66 25.09 -4.43 13.99
N ILE A 67 23.85 -4.88 14.20
CA ILE A 67 22.65 -4.13 13.82
C ILE A 67 22.53 -2.86 14.68
N ARG A 68 22.34 -1.71 14.02
CA ARG A 68 22.23 -0.38 14.63
C ARG A 68 20.93 0.32 14.28
N LEU A 69 20.17 -0.24 13.33
CA LEU A 69 18.88 0.27 12.91
C LEU A 69 18.03 -0.89 12.43
N VAL A 70 16.75 -0.90 12.82
CA VAL A 70 15.73 -1.78 12.25
C VAL A 70 14.66 -0.91 11.61
N SER A 71 14.15 -1.32 10.45
CA SER A 71 13.04 -0.63 9.83
C SER A 71 12.02 -1.60 9.27
N LEU A 72 10.73 -1.25 9.42
CA LEU A 72 9.59 -2.07 9.06
C LEU A 72 8.76 -1.38 7.99
N SER A 73 8.48 -2.08 6.90
CA SER A 73 7.40 -1.79 5.95
C SER A 73 6.27 -2.80 6.14
N THR A 74 5.02 -2.38 5.90
CA THR A 74 3.88 -3.29 6.04
C THR A 74 2.69 -2.87 5.18
N THR A 75 2.05 -3.83 4.56
CA THR A 75 0.77 -3.63 3.86
C THR A 75 -0.46 -3.78 4.78
N LEU A 76 -0.24 -4.03 6.09
CA LEU A 76 -1.30 -4.37 7.04
C LEU A 76 -2.37 -3.28 7.14
N ALA A 77 -1.96 -1.99 7.21
CA ALA A 77 -2.90 -0.87 7.29
C ALA A 77 -3.82 -0.80 6.05
N THR A 78 -3.23 -0.87 4.87
CA THR A 78 -3.96 -0.83 3.60
C THR A 78 -4.91 -2.01 3.48
N ASN A 79 -4.44 -3.23 3.76
CA ASN A 79 -5.24 -4.45 3.66
C ASN A 79 -6.39 -4.44 4.66
N ALA A 80 -6.17 -4.04 5.92
CA ALA A 80 -7.21 -3.96 6.94
C ALA A 80 -8.35 -3.03 6.52
N LEU A 81 -8.03 -1.89 5.91
CA LEU A 81 -9.04 -0.93 5.44
C LEU A 81 -9.79 -1.43 4.20
N VAL A 82 -9.11 -2.10 3.27
CA VAL A 82 -9.73 -2.67 2.05
C VAL A 82 -10.59 -3.88 2.38
N GLU A 83 -10.14 -4.76 3.28
CA GLU A 83 -10.88 -5.93 3.76
C GLU A 83 -12.02 -5.57 4.74
N GLY A 84 -12.14 -4.30 5.12
CA GLY A 84 -13.19 -3.83 6.03
C GLY A 84 -13.00 -4.28 7.48
N ARG A 85 -11.80 -4.68 7.89
CA ARG A 85 -11.48 -4.96 9.29
C ARG A 85 -11.55 -3.67 10.11
N LYS A 86 -12.49 -3.61 11.04
CA LYS A 86 -12.75 -2.41 11.85
C LYS A 86 -12.61 -2.73 13.34
N SER A 87 -11.75 -1.98 14.03
CA SER A 87 -11.78 -1.91 15.49
C SER A 87 -13.03 -1.16 15.96
N ARG A 88 -13.47 -1.41 17.16
CA ARG A 88 -14.61 -0.65 17.74
C ARG A 88 -14.10 0.72 18.18
N ILE A 89 -14.66 1.78 17.61
CA ILE A 89 -14.28 3.17 17.94
C ILE A 89 -15.50 4.01 18.25
N ALA A 90 -15.26 5.20 18.86
CA ALA A 90 -16.25 6.29 18.88
C ALA A 90 -15.61 7.54 18.26
N ALA A 91 -16.32 8.15 17.31
CA ALA A 91 -15.90 9.37 16.63
C ALA A 91 -16.72 10.55 17.14
N ILE A 92 -16.09 11.55 17.75
CA ILE A 92 -16.73 12.77 18.26
C ILE A 92 -16.42 13.90 17.29
N LEU A 93 -17.47 14.47 16.66
CA LEU A 93 -17.33 15.45 15.58
C LEU A 93 -18.01 16.78 15.95
N PRO A 94 -17.32 17.70 16.66
CA PRO A 94 -17.87 19.01 17.01
C PRO A 94 -18.11 19.87 15.78
N GLY A 95 -19.32 20.44 15.67
CA GLY A 95 -19.70 21.38 14.61
C GLY A 95 -19.96 20.78 13.24
N TYR A 96 -19.90 19.44 13.08
CA TYR A 96 -20.23 18.79 11.81
C TYR A 96 -21.74 18.69 11.60
N LYS A 97 -22.14 18.87 10.33
CA LYS A 97 -23.49 18.52 9.88
C LYS A 97 -23.52 17.05 9.45
N ARG A 98 -24.66 16.37 9.65
CA ARG A 98 -24.84 14.96 9.26
C ARG A 98 -24.54 14.69 7.79
N SER A 99 -24.81 15.63 6.90
CA SER A 99 -24.51 15.54 5.46
C SER A 99 -23.03 15.47 5.11
N LEU A 100 -22.15 15.89 6.02
CA LEU A 100 -20.69 15.80 5.87
C LEU A 100 -20.11 14.49 6.42
N CYS A 101 -20.91 13.72 7.17
CA CYS A 101 -20.45 12.48 7.78
C CYS A 101 -20.38 11.35 6.74
N PRO A 102 -19.35 10.50 6.78
CA PRO A 102 -19.30 9.32 5.92
C PRO A 102 -20.34 8.29 6.36
N GLU A 103 -21.23 7.87 5.43
CA GLU A 103 -22.38 7.00 5.73
C GLU A 103 -21.98 5.66 6.40
N ALA A 104 -20.89 5.06 5.96
CA ALA A 104 -20.42 3.76 6.49
C ALA A 104 -19.93 3.80 7.95
N PHE A 105 -19.73 5.00 8.53
CA PHE A 105 -19.30 5.18 9.92
C PHE A 105 -20.37 5.82 10.80
N LEU A 106 -21.60 6.02 10.29
CA LEU A 106 -22.66 6.74 11.02
C LEU A 106 -23.01 6.13 12.38
N LYS A 107 -22.79 4.83 12.56
CA LYS A 107 -23.02 4.13 13.83
C LYS A 107 -22.00 4.50 14.91
N ASP A 108 -20.79 4.88 14.48
CA ASP A 108 -19.64 5.18 15.34
C ASP A 108 -19.49 6.69 15.59
N ILE A 109 -20.30 7.54 14.87
CA ILE A 109 -20.21 9.00 14.90
C ILE A 109 -21.19 9.61 15.90
N HIS A 110 -20.66 10.47 16.76
CA HIS A 110 -21.37 11.32 17.69
C HIS A 110 -21.18 12.78 17.31
N LEU A 111 -22.26 13.44 16.91
CA LEU A 111 -22.28 14.86 16.59
C LEU A 111 -22.56 15.67 17.87
N VAL A 112 -21.73 16.69 18.11
CA VAL A 112 -21.88 17.58 19.26
C VAL A 112 -21.84 19.05 18.81
N ALA A 113 -22.44 19.95 19.57
CA ALA A 113 -22.29 21.38 19.36
C ALA A 113 -20.83 21.80 19.52
N GLY A 114 -20.39 22.80 18.74
CA GLY A 114 -19.02 23.28 18.71
C GLY A 114 -18.57 23.65 17.32
N GLY A 115 -17.24 23.60 17.10
CA GLY A 115 -16.61 23.93 15.82
C GLY A 115 -16.26 25.41 15.71
N HIS A 116 -15.53 25.73 14.63
CA HIS A 116 -15.02 27.08 14.40
C HIS A 116 -15.41 27.58 13.01
N THR A 117 -15.23 28.87 12.77
CA THR A 117 -15.37 29.52 11.45
C THR A 117 -14.10 29.39 10.63
N ALA A 118 -14.13 29.85 9.40
CA ALA A 118 -12.95 29.90 8.52
C ALA A 118 -11.85 30.86 9.04
N GLU A 119 -12.22 31.80 9.91
CA GLU A 119 -11.38 32.78 10.59
C GLU A 119 -10.82 32.27 11.94
N GLY A 120 -11.24 31.04 12.35
CA GLY A 120 -10.80 30.42 13.61
C GLY A 120 -11.57 30.89 14.84
N GLU A 121 -12.65 31.67 14.66
CA GLU A 121 -13.54 32.08 15.74
C GLU A 121 -14.45 30.90 16.12
N GLU A 122 -14.87 30.85 17.39
CA GLU A 122 -15.80 29.84 17.85
C GLU A 122 -17.17 30.02 17.20
N ALA A 123 -17.62 29.06 16.40
CA ALA A 123 -18.91 29.08 15.73
C ALA A 123 -20.05 28.76 16.69
N ALA A 124 -19.80 27.89 17.65
CA ALA A 124 -20.67 27.57 18.79
C ALA A 124 -19.81 27.03 19.93
N PRO A 125 -20.19 27.28 21.21
CA PRO A 125 -19.54 26.71 22.37
C PRO A 125 -19.54 25.17 22.30
N LEU A 126 -18.42 24.56 22.74
CA LEU A 126 -18.33 23.09 22.82
C LEU A 126 -19.30 22.58 23.90
N ASP A 127 -20.19 21.66 23.54
CA ASP A 127 -21.04 20.97 24.53
C ASP A 127 -20.23 19.90 25.26
N VAL A 128 -19.52 20.33 26.33
CA VAL A 128 -18.66 19.48 27.15
C VAL A 128 -19.46 18.39 27.88
N ASP A 129 -20.70 18.68 28.28
CA ASP A 129 -21.54 17.71 28.99
C ASP A 129 -22.02 16.58 28.05
N ALA A 130 -22.37 16.91 26.82
CA ALA A 130 -22.67 15.90 25.81
C ALA A 130 -21.43 15.03 25.52
N VAL A 131 -20.23 15.64 25.38
CA VAL A 131 -18.98 14.90 25.21
C VAL A 131 -18.73 13.95 26.38
N ARG A 132 -18.89 14.41 27.62
CA ARG A 132 -18.74 13.58 28.83
C ARG A 132 -19.67 12.36 28.79
N LYS A 133 -20.96 12.57 28.50
CA LYS A 133 -21.94 11.48 28.39
C LYS A 133 -21.57 10.45 27.32
N ILE A 134 -21.05 10.91 26.17
CA ILE A 134 -20.59 10.03 25.09
C ILE A 134 -19.42 9.15 25.58
N ILE A 135 -18.42 9.77 26.22
CA ILE A 135 -17.25 9.04 26.74
C ILE A 135 -17.68 8.00 27.79
N GLU A 136 -18.51 8.37 28.74
CA GLU A 136 -19.02 7.47 29.79
C GLU A 136 -19.82 6.31 29.21
N ALA A 137 -20.61 6.53 28.14
CA ALA A 137 -21.39 5.52 27.50
C ALA A 137 -20.59 4.57 26.58
N THR A 138 -19.41 4.99 26.12
CA THR A 138 -18.65 4.24 25.09
C THR A 138 -17.34 3.65 25.58
N ARG A 139 -16.70 4.19 26.63
CA ARG A 139 -15.34 3.85 27.08
C ARG A 139 -15.10 2.34 27.31
N ASP A 140 -16.12 1.60 27.76
CA ASP A 140 -15.99 0.16 28.03
C ASP A 140 -16.27 -0.71 26.79
N ARG A 141 -16.61 -0.10 25.64
CA ARG A 141 -16.99 -0.79 24.41
C ARG A 141 -16.09 -0.49 23.22
N VAL A 142 -15.28 0.57 23.32
CA VAL A 142 -14.40 1.01 22.22
C VAL A 142 -12.93 0.75 22.55
N GLU A 143 -12.12 0.69 21.51
CA GLU A 143 -10.68 0.46 21.55
C GLU A 143 -9.89 1.74 21.28
N ALA A 144 -10.54 2.77 20.70
CA ALA A 144 -9.95 4.08 20.42
C ALA A 144 -11.02 5.14 20.20
N TYR A 145 -10.62 6.42 20.34
CA TYR A 145 -11.43 7.58 19.98
C TYR A 145 -10.87 8.31 18.76
N ALA A 146 -11.77 8.82 17.91
CA ALA A 146 -11.48 9.77 16.84
C ALA A 146 -12.15 11.11 17.17
N VAL A 147 -11.40 12.20 17.15
CA VAL A 147 -11.90 13.55 17.39
C VAL A 147 -11.56 14.44 16.22
N SER A 148 -12.57 15.02 15.54
CA SER A 148 -12.35 15.96 14.45
C SER A 148 -13.36 17.09 14.52
N ALA A 149 -12.92 18.30 14.88
CA ALA A 149 -13.77 19.46 14.95
C ALA A 149 -13.82 20.21 13.60
N TYR A 150 -14.97 20.81 13.31
CA TYR A 150 -15.12 21.62 12.11
C TYR A 150 -14.21 22.84 12.19
N PHE A 151 -13.38 23.07 11.16
CA PHE A 151 -12.28 24.05 11.14
C PHE A 151 -11.23 23.93 12.27
N SER A 152 -10.99 22.73 12.79
CA SER A 152 -9.89 22.51 13.75
C SER A 152 -8.50 22.88 13.19
N THR A 153 -8.34 22.96 11.86
CA THR A 153 -7.13 23.48 11.20
C THR A 153 -6.94 24.99 11.37
N ARG A 154 -7.95 25.70 11.88
CA ARG A 154 -7.91 27.12 12.21
C ARG A 154 -7.81 27.36 13.71
N ASN A 155 -8.48 26.53 14.48
CA ASN A 155 -8.43 26.57 15.93
C ASN A 155 -8.67 25.16 16.49
N PRO A 156 -7.65 24.48 17.04
CA PRO A 156 -7.76 23.10 17.52
C PRO A 156 -8.33 22.98 18.94
N ILE A 157 -8.70 24.08 19.60
CA ILE A 157 -9.03 24.10 21.05
C ILE A 157 -10.11 23.07 21.43
N HIS A 158 -11.14 22.86 20.60
CA HIS A 158 -12.18 21.88 20.88
C HIS A 158 -11.65 20.45 20.84
N GLU A 159 -10.73 20.13 19.91
CA GLU A 159 -10.11 18.81 19.86
C GLU A 159 -9.18 18.59 21.08
N HIS A 160 -8.43 19.61 21.48
CA HIS A 160 -7.61 19.55 22.71
C HIS A 160 -8.45 19.33 23.96
N THR A 161 -9.55 20.10 24.13
CA THR A 161 -10.46 19.95 25.26
C THR A 161 -11.05 18.54 25.35
N ILE A 162 -11.48 17.98 24.22
CA ILE A 162 -12.03 16.63 24.16
C ILE A 162 -10.95 15.59 24.46
N LYS A 163 -9.75 15.75 23.89
CA LYS A 163 -8.59 14.86 24.15
C LYS A 163 -8.22 14.81 25.63
N GLU A 164 -8.19 15.97 26.30
CA GLU A 164 -7.97 16.05 27.75
C GLU A 164 -9.08 15.37 28.55
N LEU A 165 -10.34 15.57 28.15
CA LEU A 165 -11.47 14.95 28.82
C LEU A 165 -11.45 13.42 28.69
N ILE A 166 -11.13 12.89 27.50
CA ILE A 166 -10.94 11.46 27.30
C ILE A 166 -9.76 10.96 28.15
N GLY A 167 -8.65 11.69 28.21
CA GLY A 167 -7.49 11.35 29.05
C GLY A 167 -7.84 11.25 30.55
N LYS A 168 -8.83 12.02 31.01
CA LYS A 168 -9.30 11.96 32.42
C LYS A 168 -10.30 10.82 32.65
N LEU A 169 -11.20 10.53 31.71
CA LEU A 169 -12.30 9.58 31.88
C LEU A 169 -12.01 8.18 31.34
N ALA A 170 -11.07 8.06 30.41
CA ALA A 170 -10.68 6.82 29.75
C ALA A 170 -9.15 6.80 29.43
N PRO A 171 -8.27 6.90 30.43
CA PRO A 171 -6.82 7.16 30.27
C PRO A 171 -6.07 6.09 29.47
N ASN A 172 -6.62 4.88 29.37
CA ASN A 172 -5.99 3.77 28.67
C ASN A 172 -6.37 3.72 27.16
N LEU A 173 -7.31 4.55 26.72
CA LEU A 173 -7.79 4.55 25.34
C LEU A 173 -7.05 5.61 24.51
N PRO A 174 -6.52 5.23 23.35
CA PRO A 174 -5.88 6.17 22.44
C PRO A 174 -6.89 7.12 21.81
N VAL A 175 -6.44 8.33 21.52
CA VAL A 175 -7.23 9.38 20.88
C VAL A 175 -6.51 9.88 19.64
N ALA A 176 -7.18 9.81 18.49
CA ALA A 176 -6.73 10.43 17.25
C ALA A 176 -7.40 11.80 17.07
N CYS A 177 -6.63 12.87 16.89
CA CYS A 177 -7.14 14.22 16.63
C CYS A 177 -6.93 14.64 15.18
N GLY A 178 -7.93 15.29 14.58
CA GLY A 178 -7.92 15.65 13.16
C GLY A 178 -6.86 16.69 12.81
N HIS A 179 -6.63 17.70 13.67
CA HIS A 179 -5.61 18.73 13.46
C HIS A 179 -4.19 18.19 13.52
N GLU A 180 -3.95 17.09 14.27
CA GLU A 180 -2.63 16.44 14.36
C GLU A 180 -2.29 15.64 13.10
N LEU A 181 -3.31 15.17 12.35
CA LEU A 181 -3.16 14.33 11.16
C LEU A 181 -3.18 15.10 9.86
N SER A 182 -3.82 16.28 9.83
CA SER A 182 -3.93 17.05 8.60
C SER A 182 -4.23 18.51 8.83
N VAL A 183 -3.43 19.36 8.20
CA VAL A 183 -3.65 20.83 8.11
C VAL A 183 -4.45 21.21 6.86
N LYS A 184 -4.78 20.26 5.98
CA LYS A 184 -5.54 20.49 4.74
C LYS A 184 -7.00 20.83 5.04
N LEU A 185 -7.59 21.70 4.22
CA LEU A 185 -9.04 21.93 4.23
C LEU A 185 -9.76 20.66 3.76
N ASN A 186 -11.08 20.66 3.69
CA ASN A 186 -11.97 19.54 3.49
C ASN A 186 -12.20 18.72 4.79
N ALA A 187 -13.15 19.23 5.56
CA ALA A 187 -13.54 18.63 6.84
C ALA A 187 -13.94 17.15 6.72
N ARG A 188 -14.63 16.75 5.62
CA ARG A 188 -15.03 15.35 5.41
C ARG A 188 -13.83 14.42 5.28
N HIS A 189 -12.82 14.78 4.45
CA HIS A 189 -11.61 13.96 4.28
C HIS A 189 -10.79 13.90 5.57
N ARG A 190 -10.75 15.00 6.34
CA ARG A 190 -10.07 15.03 7.64
C ARG A 190 -10.77 14.11 8.64
N ALA A 191 -12.11 14.17 8.75
CA ALA A 191 -12.86 13.25 9.61
C ALA A 191 -12.64 11.78 9.22
N ILE A 192 -12.70 11.46 7.92
CA ILE A 192 -12.39 10.11 7.41
C ILE A 192 -11.00 9.69 7.83
N THR A 193 -9.97 10.52 7.59
CA THR A 193 -8.58 10.21 7.96
C THR A 193 -8.44 9.95 9.46
N THR A 194 -9.10 10.75 10.29
CA THR A 194 -9.07 10.60 11.75
C THR A 194 -9.76 9.31 12.21
N ILE A 195 -10.91 8.99 11.63
CA ILE A 195 -11.65 7.76 11.90
C ILE A 195 -10.82 6.53 11.49
N LEU A 196 -10.25 6.55 10.29
CA LEU A 196 -9.39 5.46 9.83
C LEU A 196 -8.13 5.30 10.69
N ASN A 197 -7.54 6.42 11.14
CA ASN A 197 -6.42 6.36 12.09
C ASN A 197 -6.80 5.65 13.38
N ALA A 198 -7.94 6.01 13.97
CA ALA A 198 -8.43 5.38 15.20
C ALA A 198 -8.67 3.86 15.01
N HIS A 199 -9.24 3.44 13.88
CA HIS A 199 -9.41 2.02 13.55
C HIS A 199 -8.08 1.26 13.43
N LEU A 200 -7.02 1.91 12.94
CA LEU A 200 -5.71 1.28 12.73
C LEU A 200 -4.84 1.22 14.00
N ILE A 201 -5.08 2.07 15.01
CA ILE A 201 -4.23 2.12 16.22
C ILE A 201 -4.11 0.77 16.93
N PRO A 202 -5.18 0.03 17.25
CA PRO A 202 -5.06 -1.25 17.94
C PRO A 202 -4.28 -2.29 17.12
N LEU A 203 -4.54 -2.33 15.81
CA LEU A 203 -3.92 -3.27 14.88
C LEU A 203 -2.41 -3.05 14.76
N ILE A 204 -2.00 -1.80 14.52
CA ILE A 204 -0.58 -1.47 14.36
C ILE A 204 0.18 -1.58 15.68
N ARG A 205 -0.44 -1.24 16.81
CA ARG A 205 0.16 -1.48 18.14
C ARG A 205 0.46 -2.95 18.37
N SER A 206 -0.46 -3.85 17.99
CA SER A 206 -0.27 -5.30 18.08
C SER A 206 0.89 -5.78 17.17
N LEU A 207 0.96 -5.30 15.92
CA LEU A 207 2.07 -5.61 15.02
C LEU A 207 3.42 -5.15 15.60
N LEU A 208 3.51 -3.89 16.04
CA LEU A 208 4.75 -3.32 16.57
C LEU A 208 5.19 -4.05 17.85
N HIS A 209 4.24 -4.41 18.73
CA HIS A 209 4.55 -5.23 19.88
C HIS A 209 5.14 -6.59 19.48
N SER A 210 4.56 -7.21 18.46
CA SER A 210 5.02 -8.48 17.92
C SER A 210 6.43 -8.40 17.33
N VAL A 211 6.71 -7.35 16.57
CA VAL A 211 8.05 -7.10 16.01
C VAL A 211 9.06 -6.88 17.14
N SER A 212 8.72 -6.05 18.15
CA SER A 212 9.61 -5.79 19.30
C SER A 212 9.97 -7.08 20.02
N ARG A 213 9.01 -7.99 20.25
CA ARG A 213 9.28 -9.30 20.85
C ARG A 213 10.26 -10.14 20.04
N VAL A 214 10.08 -10.21 18.71
CA VAL A 214 11.01 -10.94 17.83
C VAL A 214 12.43 -10.34 17.93
N LEU A 215 12.55 -9.01 17.95
CA LEU A 215 13.87 -8.36 18.12
C LEU A 215 14.50 -8.67 19.48
N GLU A 216 13.73 -8.67 20.56
CA GLU A 216 14.17 -9.06 21.90
C GLU A 216 14.65 -10.51 21.95
N ASP A 217 13.89 -11.46 21.38
CA ASP A 217 14.23 -12.89 21.32
C ASP A 217 15.55 -13.12 20.59
N TYR A 218 15.84 -12.35 19.52
CA TYR A 218 17.09 -12.37 18.80
C TYR A 218 18.19 -11.46 19.40
N ARG A 219 17.92 -10.79 20.52
CA ARG A 219 18.84 -9.85 21.22
C ARG A 219 19.32 -8.71 20.30
N ILE A 220 18.42 -8.24 19.43
CA ILE A 220 18.65 -7.08 18.56
C ILE A 220 18.18 -5.84 19.33
N ASP A 221 19.13 -5.11 19.91
CA ASP A 221 18.88 -3.84 20.59
C ASP A 221 19.20 -2.69 19.62
N ALA A 222 18.21 -2.28 18.83
CA ALA A 222 18.33 -1.21 17.84
C ALA A 222 16.99 -0.48 17.69
N PRO A 223 16.99 0.84 17.41
CA PRO A 223 15.76 1.60 17.22
C PRO A 223 14.96 1.05 16.05
N LEU A 224 13.63 0.90 16.27
CA LEU A 224 12.69 0.47 15.25
C LEU A 224 12.07 1.70 14.56
N MET A 225 12.25 1.77 13.26
CA MET A 225 11.61 2.73 12.37
C MET A 225 10.49 2.06 11.59
N VAL A 226 9.55 2.85 11.10
CA VAL A 226 8.45 2.37 10.25
C VAL A 226 8.37 3.23 9.00
N VAL A 227 8.09 2.61 7.86
CA VAL A 227 7.94 3.31 6.59
C VAL A 227 6.55 3.95 6.51
N LYS A 228 6.51 5.21 6.07
CA LYS A 228 5.29 5.93 5.74
C LYS A 228 4.89 5.71 4.27
N GLY A 229 3.66 6.06 3.94
CA GLY A 229 3.15 5.98 2.57
C GLY A 229 3.89 6.86 1.55
N ASP A 230 4.59 7.89 2.00
CA ASP A 230 5.44 8.74 1.17
C ASP A 230 6.89 8.22 0.98
N GLY A 231 7.21 7.06 1.57
CA GLY A 231 8.54 6.45 1.54
C GLY A 231 9.50 6.96 2.61
N SER A 232 9.10 7.93 3.42
CA SER A 232 9.89 8.40 4.55
C SER A 232 9.72 7.50 5.78
N LEU A 233 10.57 7.73 6.77
CA LEU A 233 10.62 6.95 8.01
C LEU A 233 10.16 7.77 9.20
N TYR A 234 9.59 7.10 10.18
CA TYR A 234 9.36 7.65 11.50
C TYR A 234 9.50 6.56 12.58
N ARG A 235 9.77 6.98 13.81
CA ARG A 235 9.96 6.07 14.92
C ARG A 235 8.66 5.33 15.26
N GLU A 236 8.78 4.09 15.76
CA GLU A 236 7.63 3.27 16.13
C GLU A 236 6.66 3.96 17.10
N ALA A 237 7.16 4.79 18.02
CA ALA A 237 6.34 5.53 18.98
C ALA A 237 5.33 6.45 18.25
N LEU A 238 5.78 7.18 17.22
CA LEU A 238 4.90 8.04 16.41
C LEU A 238 3.96 7.22 15.54
N CYS A 239 4.41 6.06 15.04
CA CYS A 239 3.57 5.12 14.30
C CYS A 239 2.39 4.59 15.14
N ARG A 240 2.60 4.39 16.45
CA ARG A 240 1.53 3.97 17.38
C ARG A 240 0.41 4.99 17.54
N GLU A 241 0.68 6.26 17.24
CA GLU A 241 -0.28 7.38 17.30
C GLU A 241 -0.89 7.68 15.94
N ARG A 242 -0.08 7.60 14.87
CA ARG A 242 -0.45 7.98 13.51
C ARG A 242 -0.31 6.83 12.50
N PRO A 243 -0.90 5.64 12.77
CA PRO A 243 -0.76 4.49 11.88
C PRO A 243 -1.35 4.72 10.48
N VAL A 244 -2.27 5.66 10.30
CA VAL A 244 -2.83 6.01 8.98
C VAL A 244 -1.76 6.46 7.99
N GLU A 245 -0.64 7.01 8.46
CA GLU A 245 0.49 7.41 7.63
C GLU A 245 1.24 6.22 7.02
N THR A 246 1.02 4.97 7.49
CA THR A 246 1.60 3.75 6.88
C THR A 246 0.80 3.22 5.68
N ILE A 247 -0.31 3.86 5.32
CA ILE A 247 -1.07 3.51 4.12
C ILE A 247 -0.15 3.61 2.90
N LEU A 248 -0.11 2.54 2.08
CA LEU A 248 0.79 2.39 0.91
C LEU A 248 2.28 2.37 1.25
N SER A 249 2.68 2.05 2.50
CA SER A 249 4.11 1.96 2.86
C SER A 249 4.86 0.85 2.12
N GLY A 250 4.22 -0.28 1.78
CA GLY A 250 4.82 -1.32 0.96
C GLY A 250 5.24 -0.83 -0.43
N PRO A 251 4.31 -0.34 -1.26
CA PRO A 251 4.64 0.28 -2.54
C PRO A 251 5.66 1.41 -2.44
N ALA A 252 5.57 2.25 -1.40
CA ALA A 252 6.52 3.32 -1.18
C ALA A 252 7.95 2.80 -0.92
N ALA A 253 8.08 1.79 -0.05
CA ALA A 253 9.35 1.09 0.19
C ALA A 253 9.90 0.46 -1.10
N SER A 254 9.03 -0.14 -1.93
CA SER A 254 9.41 -0.71 -3.22
C SER A 254 10.09 0.32 -4.12
N VAL A 255 9.51 1.52 -4.25
CA VAL A 255 10.05 2.59 -5.10
C VAL A 255 11.37 3.14 -4.53
N VAL A 256 11.45 3.36 -3.22
CA VAL A 256 12.69 3.79 -2.54
C VAL A 256 13.78 2.73 -2.70
N GLY A 257 13.44 1.44 -2.56
CA GLY A 257 14.35 0.32 -2.76
C GLY A 257 14.85 0.20 -4.20
N ALA A 258 13.98 0.42 -5.18
CA ALA A 258 14.36 0.47 -6.59
C ALA A 258 15.41 1.58 -6.84
N GLY A 259 15.17 2.79 -6.35
CA GLY A 259 16.13 3.90 -6.44
C GLY A 259 17.49 3.56 -5.80
N PHE A 260 17.46 2.94 -4.61
CA PHE A 260 18.67 2.51 -3.93
C PHE A 260 19.46 1.47 -4.73
N LEU A 261 18.79 0.43 -5.24
CA LEU A 261 19.42 -0.65 -6.02
C LEU A 261 19.98 -0.14 -7.34
N MET A 262 19.39 0.89 -7.92
CA MET A 262 19.92 1.56 -9.10
C MET A 262 21.06 2.53 -8.79
N LYS A 263 21.55 2.56 -7.52
CA LYS A 263 22.66 3.41 -7.04
C LYS A 263 22.42 4.90 -7.30
N ASN A 264 21.18 5.32 -7.32
CA ASN A 264 20.74 6.69 -7.67
C ASN A 264 21.26 7.17 -9.04
N ALA A 265 21.57 6.24 -9.95
CA ALA A 265 22.06 6.55 -11.30
C ALA A 265 20.92 6.91 -12.27
N ILE A 266 19.67 6.86 -11.82
CA ILE A 266 18.48 7.14 -12.60
C ILE A 266 17.67 8.17 -11.85
N GLU A 267 17.46 9.32 -12.46
CA GLU A 267 16.62 10.39 -11.89
C GLU A 267 15.15 10.18 -12.22
N ASP A 268 14.86 9.79 -13.46
CA ASP A 268 13.49 9.53 -13.93
C ASP A 268 13.34 8.09 -14.41
N ALA A 269 12.32 7.40 -13.89
CA ALA A 269 12.01 6.01 -14.26
C ALA A 269 10.55 5.66 -13.98
N VAL A 270 10.04 4.65 -14.66
CA VAL A 270 8.85 3.92 -14.22
C VAL A 270 9.31 2.72 -13.41
N VAL A 271 8.86 2.63 -12.19
CA VAL A 271 9.09 1.47 -11.32
C VAL A 271 7.87 0.55 -11.39
N ILE A 272 8.10 -0.73 -11.62
CA ILE A 272 7.06 -1.76 -11.56
C ILE A 272 7.47 -2.83 -10.55
N ASP A 273 6.70 -2.93 -9.47
CA ASP A 273 6.83 -4.01 -8.49
C ASP A 273 5.91 -5.15 -8.88
N ILE A 274 6.47 -6.27 -9.32
CA ILE A 274 5.70 -7.43 -9.76
C ILE A 274 5.70 -8.46 -8.63
N GLY A 275 4.58 -8.51 -7.91
CA GLY A 275 4.34 -9.48 -6.87
C GLY A 275 3.70 -10.78 -7.36
N GLY A 276 3.29 -11.64 -6.42
CA GLY A 276 2.48 -12.82 -6.75
C GLY A 276 1.04 -12.46 -7.14
N THR A 277 0.44 -11.47 -6.47
CA THR A 277 -0.98 -11.10 -6.60
C THR A 277 -1.18 -9.91 -7.52
N THR A 278 -0.41 -8.85 -7.30
CA THR A 278 -0.55 -7.54 -7.95
C THR A 278 0.77 -7.08 -8.53
N SER A 279 0.69 -6.12 -9.43
CA SER A 279 1.83 -5.31 -9.85
C SER A 279 1.52 -3.85 -9.52
N ASP A 280 2.44 -3.21 -8.82
CA ASP A 280 2.36 -1.80 -8.46
C ASP A 280 3.25 -0.97 -9.39
N ILE A 281 2.65 0.03 -10.02
CA ILE A 281 3.32 0.91 -10.98
C ILE A 281 3.41 2.31 -10.36
N ALA A 282 4.63 2.84 -10.28
CA ALA A 282 4.92 4.17 -9.76
C ALA A 282 5.94 4.89 -10.63
N VAL A 283 6.07 6.20 -10.44
CA VAL A 283 7.02 7.04 -11.16
C VAL A 283 8.07 7.57 -10.19
N LEU A 284 9.34 7.42 -10.57
CA LEU A 284 10.45 8.18 -10.00
C LEU A 284 10.63 9.45 -10.82
N SER A 285 10.77 10.60 -10.16
CA SER A 285 11.09 11.87 -10.78
C SER A 285 12.10 12.62 -9.92
N GLY A 286 13.21 13.04 -10.54
CA GLY A 286 14.33 13.66 -9.82
C GLY A 286 14.91 12.75 -8.72
N GLY A 287 14.89 11.43 -8.92
CA GLY A 287 15.38 10.42 -7.95
C GLY A 287 14.47 10.17 -6.75
N ALA A 288 13.28 10.80 -6.68
CA ALA A 288 12.30 10.62 -5.62
C ALA A 288 10.97 10.04 -6.13
N PRO A 289 10.22 9.29 -5.30
CA PRO A 289 8.88 8.85 -5.65
C PRO A 289 7.94 10.05 -5.90
N LYS A 290 7.16 9.99 -6.99
CA LYS A 290 6.08 10.96 -7.21
C LYS A 290 4.99 10.76 -6.16
N LEU A 291 4.60 11.83 -5.48
CA LEU A 291 3.62 11.80 -4.40
C LEU A 291 2.25 12.32 -4.87
N ASN A 292 1.18 11.75 -4.29
CA ASN A 292 -0.16 12.30 -4.35
C ASN A 292 -0.37 13.22 -3.13
N GLU A 293 -0.07 14.51 -3.29
CA GLU A 293 -0.19 15.49 -2.23
C GLU A 293 -1.65 15.83 -1.88
N ALA A 294 -2.59 15.59 -2.78
CA ALA A 294 -4.02 15.81 -2.50
C ALA A 294 -4.57 14.82 -1.45
N GLY A 295 -3.89 13.70 -1.29
CA GLY A 295 -4.26 12.59 -0.45
C GLY A 295 -4.69 11.36 -1.26
N VAL A 296 -4.43 10.18 -0.72
CA VAL A 296 -4.71 8.92 -1.41
C VAL A 296 -6.09 8.37 -1.06
N ALA A 297 -6.67 7.65 -2.02
CA ALA A 297 -7.86 6.84 -1.79
C ALA A 297 -7.47 5.43 -1.33
N VAL A 298 -8.17 4.90 -0.32
CA VAL A 298 -8.02 3.52 0.16
C VAL A 298 -9.39 2.86 0.21
N GLY A 299 -9.60 1.85 -0.62
CA GLY A 299 -10.94 1.33 -0.87
C GLY A 299 -11.87 2.48 -1.30
N PRO A 300 -13.05 2.64 -0.70
CA PRO A 300 -13.98 3.73 -1.01
C PRO A 300 -13.64 5.07 -0.33
N TRP A 301 -12.55 5.16 0.43
CA TRP A 301 -12.24 6.29 1.30
C TRP A 301 -11.19 7.22 0.71
N GLN A 302 -11.57 8.48 0.47
CA GLN A 302 -10.60 9.55 0.16
C GLN A 302 -10.05 10.12 1.47
N THR A 303 -8.71 10.08 1.61
CA THR A 303 -8.00 10.53 2.82
C THR A 303 -7.20 11.82 2.56
N HIS A 304 -6.62 12.39 3.62
CA HIS A 304 -5.61 13.43 3.54
C HIS A 304 -4.16 12.89 3.60
N VAL A 305 -3.99 11.56 3.64
CA VAL A 305 -2.67 10.95 3.72
C VAL A 305 -1.92 11.18 2.42
N THR A 306 -0.77 11.83 2.50
CA THR A 306 0.17 11.94 1.38
C THR A 306 0.92 10.62 1.24
N ALA A 307 0.87 10.02 0.06
CA ALA A 307 1.59 8.79 -0.22
C ALA A 307 2.06 8.76 -1.68
N VAL A 308 2.90 7.79 -2.01
CA VAL A 308 3.35 7.56 -3.39
C VAL A 308 2.16 7.42 -4.33
N ASP A 309 2.22 8.09 -5.49
CA ASP A 309 1.23 7.95 -6.56
C ASP A 309 1.44 6.61 -7.26
N VAL A 310 0.71 5.62 -6.77
CA VAL A 310 0.82 4.22 -7.20
C VAL A 310 -0.45 3.78 -7.91
N ARG A 311 -0.29 3.02 -8.99
CA ARG A 311 -1.36 2.30 -9.68
C ARG A 311 -1.18 0.81 -9.50
N THR A 312 -2.11 0.18 -8.80
CA THR A 312 -2.12 -1.27 -8.58
C THR A 312 -2.93 -1.98 -9.66
N VAL A 313 -2.32 -2.99 -10.27
CA VAL A 313 -2.95 -3.86 -11.27
C VAL A 313 -3.10 -5.25 -10.68
N GLY A 314 -4.29 -5.84 -10.73
CA GLY A 314 -4.53 -7.24 -10.36
C GLY A 314 -3.89 -8.20 -11.37
N LEU A 315 -2.56 -8.20 -11.41
CA LEU A 315 -1.74 -9.05 -12.26
C LEU A 315 -0.39 -9.31 -11.60
N GLY A 316 -0.09 -10.56 -11.34
CA GLY A 316 1.16 -11.02 -10.74
C GLY A 316 1.46 -12.46 -11.11
N GLY A 317 2.48 -13.06 -10.51
CA GLY A 317 2.90 -14.45 -10.77
C GLY A 317 1.83 -15.51 -10.47
N ASP A 318 0.95 -15.23 -9.51
CA ASP A 318 -0.13 -16.13 -9.05
C ASP A 318 -1.52 -15.73 -9.58
N SER A 319 -1.59 -14.85 -10.60
CA SER A 319 -2.87 -14.46 -11.21
C SER A 319 -3.52 -15.65 -11.89
N HIS A 320 -4.81 -15.88 -11.62
CA HIS A 320 -5.55 -16.97 -12.24
C HIS A 320 -5.65 -16.76 -13.75
N ILE A 321 -5.23 -17.74 -14.51
CA ILE A 321 -5.39 -17.83 -15.97
C ILE A 321 -6.54 -18.78 -16.24
N TYR A 322 -7.60 -18.30 -16.88
CA TYR A 322 -8.80 -19.06 -17.17
C TYR A 322 -9.40 -18.70 -18.52
N LEU A 323 -10.29 -19.57 -19.02
CA LEU A 323 -11.09 -19.33 -20.20
C LEU A 323 -12.51 -18.93 -19.78
N ASP A 324 -13.03 -17.88 -20.37
CA ASP A 324 -14.45 -17.52 -20.19
C ASP A 324 -15.39 -18.40 -21.04
N HIS A 325 -16.70 -18.09 -21.00
CA HIS A 325 -17.71 -18.80 -21.77
C HIS A 325 -17.53 -18.66 -23.30
N ARG A 326 -16.75 -17.70 -23.78
CA ARG A 326 -16.38 -17.51 -25.19
C ARG A 326 -15.05 -18.14 -25.56
N GLN A 327 -14.46 -18.91 -24.63
CA GLN A 327 -13.11 -19.47 -24.74
C GLN A 327 -12.01 -18.41 -24.90
N GLU A 328 -12.26 -17.16 -24.45
CA GLU A 328 -11.25 -16.12 -24.41
C GLU A 328 -10.36 -16.27 -23.17
N ILE A 329 -9.07 -16.03 -23.37
CA ILE A 329 -8.06 -16.17 -22.30
C ILE A 329 -8.05 -14.91 -21.43
N HIS A 330 -8.21 -15.09 -20.13
CA HIS A 330 -8.12 -14.05 -19.12
C HIS A 330 -6.97 -14.32 -18.15
N ALA A 331 -6.38 -13.25 -17.56
CA ALA A 331 -5.37 -13.29 -16.52
C ALA A 331 -5.75 -12.35 -15.37
N GLY A 332 -5.91 -12.88 -14.14
CA GLY A 332 -6.39 -12.14 -12.97
C GLY A 332 -7.79 -11.53 -13.16
N PRO A 333 -8.27 -10.70 -12.22
CA PRO A 333 -7.54 -10.15 -11.07
C PRO A 333 -7.37 -11.15 -9.90
N ASN A 334 -8.14 -12.24 -9.86
CA ASN A 334 -8.14 -13.17 -8.76
C ASN A 334 -6.78 -13.87 -8.63
N ARG A 335 -6.31 -14.00 -7.40
CA ARG A 335 -5.14 -14.79 -7.05
C ARG A 335 -5.55 -16.23 -6.79
N VAL A 336 -4.74 -17.18 -7.27
CA VAL A 336 -4.88 -18.60 -6.95
C VAL A 336 -3.50 -19.18 -6.61
N GLU A 337 -3.50 -20.32 -5.93
CA GLU A 337 -2.25 -21.05 -5.70
C GLU A 337 -1.79 -21.69 -7.03
N PRO A 338 -0.51 -21.54 -7.44
CA PRO A 338 0.02 -22.19 -8.64
C PRO A 338 -0.13 -23.72 -8.57
N LEU A 339 -0.53 -24.34 -9.69
CA LEU A 339 -0.72 -25.78 -9.75
C LEU A 339 0.57 -26.56 -9.52
N CYS A 340 1.71 -26.05 -9.95
CA CYS A 340 3.00 -26.69 -9.66
C CYS A 340 3.25 -26.88 -8.16
N LEU A 341 2.86 -25.92 -7.33
CA LEU A 341 3.00 -25.99 -5.87
C LEU A 341 1.95 -26.94 -5.25
N LEU A 342 0.72 -26.87 -5.76
CA LEU A 342 -0.33 -27.82 -5.31
C LEU A 342 0.07 -29.27 -5.62
N GLY A 343 0.64 -29.52 -6.82
CA GLY A 343 1.06 -30.86 -7.24
C GLY A 343 2.21 -31.43 -6.41
N GLU A 344 3.07 -30.58 -5.85
CA GLU A 344 4.12 -30.99 -4.92
C GLU A 344 3.53 -31.50 -3.61
N ARG A 345 2.54 -30.81 -3.07
CA ARG A 345 1.87 -31.21 -1.82
C ARG A 345 0.92 -32.39 -2.00
N PHE A 346 0.29 -32.53 -3.18
CA PHE A 346 -0.71 -33.53 -3.48
C PHE A 346 -0.45 -34.25 -4.82
N PRO A 347 0.58 -35.11 -4.90
CA PRO A 347 0.99 -35.79 -6.16
C PRO A 347 -0.12 -36.61 -6.84
N ALA A 348 -1.10 -37.09 -6.08
CA ALA A 348 -2.23 -37.84 -6.63
C ALA A 348 -3.07 -37.03 -7.63
N LEU A 349 -3.09 -35.70 -7.52
CA LEU A 349 -3.80 -34.82 -8.46
C LEU A 349 -3.23 -34.88 -9.88
N ILE A 350 -1.95 -35.19 -10.04
CA ILE A 350 -1.32 -35.33 -11.36
C ILE A 350 -1.97 -36.47 -12.15
N THR A 351 -2.23 -37.60 -11.46
CA THR A 351 -2.91 -38.76 -12.08
C THR A 351 -4.36 -38.41 -12.44
N GLN A 352 -5.05 -37.65 -11.58
CA GLN A 352 -6.41 -37.19 -11.85
C GLN A 352 -6.41 -36.24 -13.06
N MET A 353 -5.44 -35.33 -13.17
CA MET A 353 -5.33 -34.42 -14.29
C MET A 353 -5.05 -35.11 -15.63
N ARG A 354 -4.20 -36.19 -15.63
CA ARG A 354 -4.02 -37.04 -16.80
C ARG A 354 -5.32 -37.72 -17.24
N HIS A 355 -6.16 -38.12 -16.28
CA HIS A 355 -7.46 -38.70 -16.59
C HIS A 355 -8.44 -37.69 -17.18
N LEU A 356 -8.50 -36.46 -16.62
CA LEU A 356 -9.31 -35.36 -17.15
C LEU A 356 -8.92 -34.99 -18.59
N LEU A 357 -7.62 -34.96 -18.86
CA LEU A 357 -7.11 -34.69 -20.20
C LEU A 357 -7.56 -35.76 -21.23
N LYS A 358 -7.58 -37.04 -20.83
CA LYS A 358 -8.03 -38.13 -21.69
C LYS A 358 -9.55 -38.13 -21.94
N MET A 359 -10.34 -37.72 -20.95
CA MET A 359 -11.80 -37.72 -21.03
C MET A 359 -12.36 -36.54 -21.82
N GLN A 360 -11.57 -35.52 -22.13
CA GLN A 360 -12.00 -34.28 -22.81
C GLN A 360 -13.33 -33.73 -22.26
N LEU A 361 -13.45 -33.69 -20.92
CA LEU A 361 -14.63 -33.15 -20.25
C LEU A 361 -14.87 -31.70 -20.69
N ILE A 362 -15.93 -31.48 -21.46
CA ILE A 362 -16.34 -30.17 -21.93
C ILE A 362 -17.56 -29.73 -21.12
N ASP A 363 -17.33 -28.96 -20.06
CA ASP A 363 -18.37 -28.12 -19.47
C ASP A 363 -17.94 -26.66 -19.67
N GLU A 364 -18.74 -25.89 -20.40
CA GLU A 364 -18.41 -24.51 -20.75
C GLU A 364 -18.43 -23.55 -19.54
N ARG A 365 -19.12 -23.94 -18.47
CA ARG A 365 -19.34 -23.11 -17.26
C ARG A 365 -18.26 -23.21 -16.22
N PHE A 366 -17.55 -24.34 -16.14
CA PHE A 366 -16.58 -24.61 -15.09
C PHE A 366 -15.26 -25.13 -15.63
N THR A 367 -14.16 -24.70 -15.00
CA THR A 367 -12.81 -25.13 -15.35
C THR A 367 -12.35 -26.24 -14.40
N PRO A 368 -12.22 -27.51 -14.84
CA PRO A 368 -11.82 -28.60 -13.96
C PRO A 368 -10.34 -28.53 -13.51
N THR A 369 -9.59 -27.56 -13.98
CA THR A 369 -8.22 -27.26 -13.56
C THR A 369 -8.14 -26.34 -12.34
N ALA A 370 -9.29 -25.91 -11.79
CA ALA A 370 -9.35 -25.20 -10.52
C ALA A 370 -9.69 -26.19 -9.40
N PHE A 371 -8.91 -26.15 -8.31
CA PHE A 371 -9.04 -27.02 -7.15
C PHE A 371 -9.22 -26.21 -5.88
N TRP A 372 -10.16 -26.60 -5.03
CA TRP A 372 -10.38 -25.99 -3.72
C TRP A 372 -9.69 -26.81 -2.65
N THR A 373 -9.03 -26.14 -1.72
CA THR A 373 -8.35 -26.72 -0.57
C THR A 373 -8.88 -26.07 0.70
N ARG A 374 -9.12 -26.85 1.76
CA ARG A 374 -9.41 -26.30 3.08
C ARG A 374 -8.16 -25.62 3.65
N THR A 375 -8.34 -24.50 4.34
CA THR A 375 -7.29 -23.80 5.09
C THR A 375 -7.23 -24.31 6.53
N GLU A 376 -6.22 -23.90 7.29
CA GLU A 376 -6.08 -24.23 8.72
C GLU A 376 -6.95 -23.34 9.64
N ARG A 377 -7.78 -22.44 9.05
CA ARG A 377 -8.68 -21.59 9.84
C ARG A 377 -9.86 -22.41 10.38
N ASP A 378 -10.12 -22.26 11.69
CA ASP A 378 -11.19 -22.97 12.41
C ASP A 378 -12.36 -22.06 12.83
N HIS A 379 -12.52 -20.89 12.23
CA HIS A 379 -13.63 -20.01 12.54
C HIS A 379 -14.92 -20.51 11.90
N MET A 380 -15.70 -21.31 12.65
CA MET A 380 -16.89 -21.99 12.14
C MET A 380 -18.22 -21.31 12.57
N SER A 381 -18.20 -20.09 13.09
CA SER A 381 -19.43 -19.37 13.41
C SER A 381 -20.12 -18.91 12.13
N ASP A 382 -21.45 -19.04 12.11
CA ASP A 382 -22.34 -18.57 11.03
C ASP A 382 -22.25 -19.33 9.69
N LEU A 383 -21.77 -20.60 9.70
CA LEU A 383 -21.76 -21.47 8.53
C LEU A 383 -23.07 -22.24 8.39
N SER A 384 -23.55 -22.36 7.16
CA SER A 384 -24.68 -23.27 6.82
C SER A 384 -24.26 -24.76 6.92
N ALA A 385 -25.22 -25.63 7.04
CA ALA A 385 -24.96 -27.08 7.05
C ALA A 385 -24.20 -27.52 5.79
N ARG A 386 -24.52 -26.93 4.63
CA ARG A 386 -23.87 -27.23 3.35
C ARG A 386 -22.42 -26.77 3.29
N GLU A 387 -22.12 -25.60 3.84
CA GLU A 387 -20.73 -25.11 3.97
C GLU A 387 -19.90 -26.02 4.87
N LEU A 388 -20.46 -26.50 5.96
CA LEU A 388 -19.81 -27.50 6.84
C LEU A 388 -19.52 -28.80 6.12
N ASP A 389 -20.48 -29.31 5.31
CA ASP A 389 -20.28 -30.51 4.50
C ASP A 389 -19.17 -30.31 3.45
N ILE A 390 -19.12 -29.16 2.80
CA ILE A 390 -18.03 -28.78 1.87
C ILE A 390 -16.68 -28.82 2.59
N LEU A 391 -16.55 -28.15 3.74
CA LEU A 391 -15.32 -28.14 4.52
C LEU A 391 -14.90 -29.53 5.01
N LYS A 392 -15.88 -30.38 5.39
CA LYS A 392 -15.61 -31.75 5.78
C LYS A 392 -15.05 -32.57 4.62
N VAL A 393 -15.65 -32.48 3.44
CA VAL A 393 -15.17 -33.18 2.25
C VAL A 393 -13.79 -32.68 1.82
N LEU A 394 -13.54 -31.38 1.87
CA LEU A 394 -12.25 -30.78 1.54
C LEU A 394 -11.15 -31.05 2.58
N SER A 395 -11.49 -31.49 3.78
CA SER A 395 -10.50 -31.93 4.78
C SER A 395 -9.76 -33.22 4.36
N GLU A 396 -10.31 -33.99 3.44
CA GLU A 396 -9.66 -35.19 2.89
C GLU A 396 -8.65 -34.87 1.77
N GLY A 397 -8.66 -33.63 1.23
CA GLY A 397 -7.75 -33.16 0.21
C GLY A 397 -8.40 -32.25 -0.83
N PRO A 398 -7.57 -31.71 -1.75
CA PRO A 398 -8.05 -30.81 -2.80
C PRO A 398 -9.01 -31.51 -3.77
N LEU A 399 -10.08 -30.81 -4.13
CA LEU A 399 -11.05 -31.29 -5.11
C LEU A 399 -11.41 -30.18 -6.11
N ASN A 400 -11.64 -30.55 -7.36
CA ASN A 400 -12.28 -29.65 -8.31
C ASN A 400 -13.81 -29.65 -8.12
N ILE A 401 -14.50 -28.68 -8.73
CA ILE A 401 -15.95 -28.49 -8.54
C ILE A 401 -16.78 -29.74 -8.90
N PHE A 402 -16.36 -30.48 -9.92
CA PHE A 402 -17.08 -31.72 -10.35
C PHE A 402 -16.92 -32.83 -9.33
N GLN A 403 -15.72 -32.99 -8.76
CA GLN A 403 -15.47 -34.02 -7.73
C GLN A 403 -16.18 -33.68 -6.44
N LEU A 404 -16.19 -32.37 -6.06
CA LEU A 404 -16.90 -31.91 -4.87
C LEU A 404 -18.41 -32.11 -5.03
N ALA A 405 -18.99 -31.69 -6.15
CA ALA A 405 -20.40 -31.86 -6.45
C ALA A 405 -20.82 -33.34 -6.44
N LYS A 406 -19.98 -34.22 -7.03
CA LYS A 406 -20.22 -35.69 -7.00
C LYS A 406 -20.20 -36.24 -5.59
N ARG A 407 -19.28 -35.81 -4.72
CA ARG A 407 -19.21 -36.28 -3.32
C ARG A 407 -20.38 -35.82 -2.46
N LEU A 408 -20.92 -34.64 -2.78
CA LEU A 408 -22.08 -34.07 -2.08
C LEU A 408 -23.41 -34.46 -2.71
N ASP A 409 -23.40 -35.24 -3.80
CA ASP A 409 -24.58 -35.65 -4.57
C ASP A 409 -25.44 -34.45 -5.04
N VAL A 410 -24.79 -33.44 -5.61
CA VAL A 410 -25.40 -32.20 -6.10
C VAL A 410 -24.85 -31.81 -7.48
N TYR A 411 -25.48 -30.83 -8.12
CA TYR A 411 -24.95 -30.24 -9.36
C TYR A 411 -23.80 -29.24 -9.07
N PRO A 412 -22.78 -29.17 -9.95
CA PRO A 412 -21.64 -28.23 -9.76
C PRO A 412 -22.05 -26.79 -9.51
N ILE A 413 -23.10 -26.29 -10.17
CA ILE A 413 -23.60 -24.93 -9.99
C ILE A 413 -24.10 -24.66 -8.57
N SER A 414 -24.62 -25.69 -7.89
CA SER A 414 -25.21 -25.56 -6.57
C SER A 414 -24.20 -25.38 -5.44
N VAL A 415 -22.92 -25.57 -5.69
CA VAL A 415 -21.86 -25.40 -4.68
C VAL A 415 -21.00 -24.17 -4.95
N ARG A 416 -21.29 -23.43 -6.01
CA ARG A 416 -20.45 -22.29 -6.41
C ARG A 416 -20.54 -21.13 -5.43
N ASP A 417 -21.75 -20.74 -5.06
CA ASP A 417 -21.99 -19.60 -4.17
C ASP A 417 -21.43 -19.88 -2.76
N GLU A 418 -21.57 -21.14 -2.28
CA GLU A 418 -21.00 -21.54 -0.99
C GLU A 418 -19.45 -21.55 -1.03
N LEU A 419 -18.87 -22.00 -2.15
CA LEU A 419 -17.40 -21.95 -2.31
C LEU A 419 -16.88 -20.51 -2.35
N ASP A 420 -17.54 -19.61 -3.08
CA ASP A 420 -17.17 -18.21 -3.16
C ASP A 420 -17.25 -17.56 -1.76
N ARG A 421 -18.31 -17.85 -0.99
CA ARG A 421 -18.45 -17.37 0.38
C ARG A 421 -17.40 -17.95 1.34
N LEU A 422 -17.08 -19.24 1.23
CA LEU A 422 -16.02 -19.87 2.02
C LEU A 422 -14.63 -19.31 1.64
N GLU A 423 -14.42 -18.92 0.38
CA GLU A 423 -13.21 -18.24 -0.08
C GLU A 423 -13.10 -16.83 0.51
N ASP A 424 -14.21 -16.06 0.50
CA ASP A 424 -14.29 -14.73 1.14
C ASP A 424 -13.99 -14.81 2.65
N MET A 425 -14.45 -15.87 3.32
CA MET A 425 -14.13 -16.13 4.72
C MET A 425 -12.71 -16.70 4.93
N ALA A 426 -11.96 -16.93 3.84
CA ALA A 426 -10.66 -17.57 3.83
C ALA A 426 -10.61 -18.95 4.51
N LEU A 427 -11.72 -19.69 4.52
CA LEU A 427 -11.83 -21.07 4.99
C LEU A 427 -11.44 -22.10 3.93
N VAL A 428 -11.53 -21.70 2.65
CA VAL A 428 -11.01 -22.44 1.51
C VAL A 428 -10.08 -21.55 0.69
N ARG A 429 -9.24 -22.20 -0.10
CA ARG A 429 -8.31 -21.55 -1.03
C ARG A 429 -8.41 -22.21 -2.38
N VAL A 430 -8.36 -21.43 -3.45
CA VAL A 430 -8.37 -21.92 -4.82
C VAL A 430 -6.94 -22.09 -5.33
N ALA A 431 -6.67 -23.21 -5.98
CA ALA A 431 -5.49 -23.41 -6.80
C ALA A 431 -5.90 -23.48 -8.28
N GLY A 432 -5.09 -22.92 -9.17
CA GLY A 432 -5.40 -22.85 -10.59
C GLY A 432 -4.17 -22.54 -11.44
N PHE A 433 -4.35 -22.51 -12.75
CA PHE A 433 -3.27 -22.23 -13.67
C PHE A 433 -2.85 -20.75 -13.62
N THR A 434 -1.52 -20.48 -13.54
CA THR A 434 -0.96 -19.15 -13.29
C THR A 434 0.22 -18.83 -14.21
N PRO A 435 0.70 -17.57 -14.27
CA PRO A 435 1.98 -17.22 -14.89
C PRO A 435 3.16 -18.02 -14.32
N THR A 436 3.16 -18.29 -13.01
CA THR A 436 4.19 -19.13 -12.35
C THR A 436 4.26 -20.53 -12.97
N ASP A 437 3.11 -21.13 -13.31
CA ASP A 437 3.06 -22.42 -13.99
C ASP A 437 3.67 -22.35 -15.40
N ILE A 438 3.48 -21.25 -16.12
CA ILE A 438 4.11 -21.03 -17.44
C ILE A 438 5.63 -20.94 -17.31
N PHE A 439 6.12 -20.21 -16.30
CA PHE A 439 7.56 -20.10 -16.04
C PHE A 439 8.17 -21.45 -15.68
N GLN A 440 7.44 -22.28 -14.94
CA GLN A 440 7.81 -23.66 -14.64
C GLN A 440 7.84 -24.53 -15.90
N ILE A 441 6.84 -24.46 -16.76
CA ILE A 441 6.80 -25.21 -18.03
C ILE A 441 8.03 -24.89 -18.89
N ARG A 442 8.42 -23.62 -18.96
CA ARG A 442 9.57 -23.12 -19.74
C ARG A 442 10.93 -23.31 -19.07
N GLY A 443 10.97 -23.76 -17.84
CA GLY A 443 12.22 -23.91 -17.06
C GLY A 443 12.86 -22.58 -16.64
N GLN A 444 12.10 -21.47 -16.71
CA GLN A 444 12.56 -20.13 -16.30
C GLN A 444 12.53 -19.92 -14.78
N TYR A 445 11.65 -20.62 -14.10
CA TYR A 445 11.51 -20.68 -12.65
C TYR A 445 10.96 -22.07 -12.29
N GLN A 446 11.51 -22.74 -11.28
CA GLN A 446 11.21 -24.15 -11.00
C GLN A 446 10.67 -24.39 -9.59
N PRO A 447 9.51 -23.81 -9.20
CA PRO A 447 8.86 -24.15 -7.97
C PRO A 447 7.98 -25.40 -8.18
N GLY A 448 8.16 -26.44 -7.40
CA GLY A 448 7.26 -27.61 -7.40
C GLY A 448 7.29 -28.49 -8.67
N VAL A 449 6.15 -29.03 -9.06
CA VAL A 449 6.07 -30.11 -10.08
C VAL A 449 5.66 -29.60 -11.45
N ARG A 450 6.59 -29.59 -12.40
CA ARG A 450 6.40 -29.13 -13.79
C ARG A 450 5.29 -29.91 -14.53
N GLU A 451 5.16 -31.20 -14.29
CA GLU A 451 4.20 -32.04 -15.01
C GLU A 451 2.77 -31.59 -14.78
N PHE A 452 2.41 -31.17 -13.55
CA PHE A 452 1.06 -30.73 -13.26
C PHE A 452 0.67 -29.46 -14.03
N SER A 453 1.59 -28.48 -14.08
CA SER A 453 1.43 -27.27 -14.90
C SER A 453 1.28 -27.60 -16.37
N LEU A 454 2.07 -28.55 -16.91
CA LEU A 454 2.02 -28.93 -18.32
C LEU A 454 0.68 -29.58 -18.69
N LEU A 455 0.18 -30.50 -17.87
CA LEU A 455 -1.12 -31.15 -18.09
C LEU A 455 -2.27 -30.14 -18.07
N ALA A 456 -2.25 -29.18 -17.14
CA ALA A 456 -3.25 -28.14 -17.07
C ALA A 456 -3.19 -27.21 -18.31
N ALA A 457 -2.00 -26.82 -18.74
CA ALA A 457 -1.81 -26.03 -19.95
C ALA A 457 -2.30 -26.76 -21.21
N GLN A 458 -2.02 -28.06 -21.33
CA GLN A 458 -2.53 -28.89 -22.45
C GLN A 458 -4.06 -28.96 -22.45
N TYR A 459 -4.68 -29.12 -21.28
CA TYR A 459 -6.13 -29.12 -21.15
C TYR A 459 -6.74 -27.78 -21.58
N LEU A 460 -6.21 -26.66 -21.07
CA LEU A 460 -6.68 -25.31 -21.42
C LEU A 460 -6.46 -24.98 -22.91
N ALA A 461 -5.30 -25.38 -23.47
CA ALA A 461 -5.00 -25.22 -24.90
C ALA A 461 -6.01 -25.99 -25.76
N GLY A 462 -6.30 -27.26 -25.42
CA GLY A 462 -7.29 -28.08 -26.12
C GLY A 462 -8.68 -27.44 -26.07
N ARG A 463 -9.09 -26.91 -24.94
CA ARG A 463 -10.35 -26.17 -24.79
C ARG A 463 -10.41 -24.89 -25.62
N ALA A 464 -9.31 -24.16 -25.71
CA ALA A 464 -9.20 -22.96 -26.52
C ALA A 464 -9.04 -23.28 -28.03
N GLY A 465 -9.05 -24.55 -28.43
CA GLY A 465 -8.82 -24.95 -29.82
C GLY A 465 -7.43 -24.61 -30.37
N MET A 466 -6.41 -24.57 -29.49
CA MET A 466 -5.05 -24.15 -29.82
C MET A 466 -4.03 -25.26 -29.55
N ALA A 467 -2.93 -25.26 -30.32
CA ALA A 467 -1.73 -25.98 -29.92
C ALA A 467 -1.13 -25.39 -28.65
N LEU A 468 -0.46 -26.19 -27.83
CA LEU A 468 0.11 -25.76 -26.53
C LEU A 468 0.96 -24.48 -26.66
N ASP A 469 1.91 -24.45 -27.60
CA ASP A 469 2.78 -23.29 -27.80
C ASP A 469 2.00 -22.02 -28.17
N GLY A 470 0.97 -22.18 -29.04
CA GLY A 470 0.07 -21.09 -29.41
C GLY A 470 -0.71 -20.54 -28.21
N PHE A 471 -1.21 -21.44 -27.34
CA PHE A 471 -1.90 -21.07 -26.11
C PHE A 471 -0.96 -20.30 -25.15
N LEU A 472 0.22 -20.82 -24.88
CA LEU A 472 1.21 -20.16 -24.00
C LEU A 472 1.62 -18.78 -24.53
N LEU A 473 1.79 -18.63 -25.85
CA LEU A 473 2.07 -17.33 -26.47
C LEU A 473 0.90 -16.36 -26.32
N LYS A 474 -0.34 -16.85 -26.45
CA LYS A 474 -1.55 -16.03 -26.31
C LYS A 474 -1.76 -15.57 -24.86
N VAL A 475 -1.49 -16.42 -23.90
CA VAL A 475 -1.49 -16.05 -22.48
C VAL A 475 -0.47 -14.94 -22.20
N ASP A 476 0.77 -15.10 -22.67
CA ASP A 476 1.80 -14.04 -22.53
C ASP A 476 1.37 -12.72 -23.16
N GLU A 477 0.72 -12.77 -24.33
CA GLU A 477 0.21 -11.56 -24.96
C GLU A 477 -0.88 -10.90 -24.11
N THR A 478 -1.79 -11.69 -23.52
CA THR A 478 -2.86 -11.20 -22.64
C THR A 478 -2.28 -10.51 -21.41
N ILE A 479 -1.27 -11.13 -20.76
CA ILE A 479 -0.57 -10.57 -19.60
C ILE A 479 0.11 -9.24 -19.98
N ARG A 480 0.89 -9.22 -21.06
CA ARG A 480 1.60 -8.02 -21.50
C ARG A 480 0.65 -6.90 -21.90
N ARG A 481 -0.47 -7.25 -22.56
CA ARG A 481 -1.50 -6.28 -22.93
C ARG A 481 -2.08 -5.61 -21.67
N LYS A 482 -2.47 -6.40 -20.68
CA LYS A 482 -3.05 -5.88 -19.42
C LYS A 482 -2.06 -4.97 -18.69
N ALA A 483 -0.83 -5.43 -18.46
CA ALA A 483 0.21 -4.65 -17.80
C ALA A 483 0.55 -3.35 -18.55
N GLY A 484 0.72 -3.42 -19.87
CA GLY A 484 1.08 -2.25 -20.65
C GLY A 484 -0.03 -1.21 -20.77
N LEU A 485 -1.31 -1.61 -20.85
CA LEU A 485 -2.43 -0.67 -20.83
C LEU A 485 -2.47 0.11 -19.52
N GLN A 486 -2.29 -0.55 -18.40
CA GLN A 486 -2.26 0.09 -17.09
C GLN A 486 -1.06 1.02 -16.94
N MET A 487 0.07 0.66 -17.52
CA MET A 487 1.26 1.52 -17.55
C MET A 487 1.00 2.81 -18.35
N VAL A 488 0.38 2.70 -19.51
CA VAL A 488 -0.02 3.87 -20.30
C VAL A 488 -1.01 4.74 -19.53
N GLU A 489 -2.00 4.15 -18.87
CA GLU A 489 -2.97 4.88 -18.04
C GLU A 489 -2.30 5.59 -16.85
N CYS A 490 -1.31 4.96 -16.21
CA CYS A 490 -0.53 5.56 -15.13
C CYS A 490 0.27 6.78 -15.60
N LEU A 491 0.92 6.68 -16.75
CA LEU A 491 1.82 7.71 -17.27
C LEU A 491 1.09 8.87 -17.97
N SER A 492 -0.04 8.60 -18.62
CA SER A 492 -0.82 9.64 -19.32
C SER A 492 -1.66 10.50 -18.37
N GLY A 493 -1.78 10.14 -17.09
CA GLY A 493 -2.63 10.83 -16.11
C GLY A 493 -4.13 10.59 -16.32
N PRO A 494 -4.99 11.14 -15.45
CA PRO A 494 -6.43 11.03 -15.63
C PRO A 494 -6.87 11.76 -16.91
N PRO A 495 -7.90 11.27 -17.61
CA PRO A 495 -8.42 11.95 -18.80
C PRO A 495 -8.88 13.35 -18.40
N VAL A 496 -8.26 14.36 -18.99
CA VAL A 496 -8.59 15.76 -18.71
C VAL A 496 -9.95 16.08 -19.36
N PRO A 497 -10.88 16.76 -18.65
CA PRO A 497 -12.11 17.20 -19.26
C PRO A 497 -11.88 18.05 -20.52
N TYR A 498 -12.76 17.96 -21.50
CA TYR A 498 -12.69 18.56 -22.85
C TYR A 498 -12.30 20.05 -22.95
N ALA A 499 -12.25 20.77 -21.85
CA ALA A 499 -12.02 22.22 -21.81
C ALA A 499 -10.54 22.64 -21.78
N SER A 500 -9.57 21.74 -21.64
CA SER A 500 -8.15 22.06 -21.67
C SER A 500 -7.48 21.46 -22.90
N LEU A 501 -7.24 22.30 -23.90
CA LEU A 501 -6.59 21.98 -25.19
C LEU A 501 -5.12 21.50 -25.08
N ALA A 502 -4.58 21.31 -23.89
CA ALA A 502 -3.18 20.97 -23.67
C ALA A 502 -2.99 19.54 -23.07
N GLY A 503 -4.00 18.70 -23.06
CA GLY A 503 -3.92 17.38 -22.46
C GLY A 503 -4.58 16.29 -23.27
N THR A 504 -4.51 15.09 -22.82
CA THR A 504 -5.06 13.89 -23.45
C THR A 504 -6.59 13.93 -23.54
N CYS A 505 -7.11 14.15 -24.74
CA CYS A 505 -8.54 13.99 -25.06
C CYS A 505 -8.95 12.51 -24.81
N PRO A 506 -10.15 12.23 -24.24
CA PRO A 506 -10.66 10.86 -24.10
C PRO A 506 -10.68 10.07 -25.40
N ALA A 507 -10.95 10.73 -26.54
CA ALA A 507 -10.90 10.11 -27.87
C ALA A 507 -9.46 9.77 -28.28
N CYS A 508 -8.48 10.62 -27.94
CA CYS A 508 -7.07 10.33 -28.17
C CYS A 508 -6.61 9.16 -27.29
N HIS A 509 -7.01 9.14 -26.04
CA HIS A 509 -6.72 8.05 -25.10
C HIS A 509 -7.32 6.73 -25.56
N GLN A 510 -8.58 6.73 -26.00
CA GLN A 510 -9.23 5.55 -26.60
C GLN A 510 -8.56 5.13 -27.91
N THR A 511 -8.18 6.10 -28.75
CA THR A 511 -7.44 5.84 -29.99
C THR A 511 -6.06 5.25 -29.70
N TRP A 512 -5.36 5.71 -28.65
CA TRP A 512 -4.09 5.14 -28.21
C TRP A 512 -4.25 3.71 -27.71
N ARG A 513 -5.28 3.45 -26.85
CA ARG A 513 -5.61 2.08 -26.42
C ARG A 513 -5.83 1.16 -27.61
N ASN A 514 -6.70 1.57 -28.53
CA ASN A 514 -7.08 0.76 -29.70
C ASN A 514 -5.91 0.58 -30.67
N THR A 515 -5.13 1.64 -30.89
CA THR A 515 -4.01 1.64 -31.83
C THR A 515 -2.84 0.79 -31.36
N PHE A 516 -2.57 0.84 -30.05
CA PHE A 516 -1.39 0.19 -29.48
C PHE A 516 -1.60 -1.29 -29.20
N TRP A 517 -2.83 -1.71 -28.86
CA TRP A 517 -3.11 -3.05 -28.35
C TRP A 517 -4.07 -3.91 -29.17
N GLU A 518 -5.00 -3.33 -29.89
CA GLU A 518 -6.04 -4.11 -30.58
C GLU A 518 -5.60 -4.77 -31.89
N ARG A 519 -4.54 -4.30 -32.54
CA ARG A 519 -4.07 -4.84 -33.83
C ARG A 519 -2.94 -5.84 -33.76
N GLY A 520 -2.65 -6.46 -32.61
CA GLY A 520 -1.92 -7.75 -32.48
C GLY A 520 -0.59 -7.95 -33.19
N ARG A 521 -0.04 -6.97 -33.92
CA ARG A 521 1.23 -7.10 -34.62
C ARG A 521 2.32 -6.33 -33.90
N LEU A 522 3.45 -7.00 -33.74
CA LEU A 522 4.70 -6.52 -33.13
C LEU A 522 5.33 -5.27 -33.81
N GLU A 523 4.65 -4.70 -34.82
CA GLU A 523 5.15 -3.52 -35.49
C GLU A 523 4.85 -2.28 -34.65
N ARG A 524 5.91 -1.67 -34.16
CA ARG A 524 5.98 -0.44 -33.35
C ARG A 524 5.34 0.80 -34.01
N GLN A 525 4.56 0.62 -35.09
CA GLN A 525 4.00 1.69 -35.87
C GLN A 525 2.57 1.35 -36.27
N THR A 526 1.63 2.17 -35.85
CA THR A 526 0.26 2.10 -36.39
C THR A 526 0.09 3.11 -37.49
N LYS A 527 -0.40 2.62 -38.65
CA LYS A 527 -0.69 3.45 -39.80
C LYS A 527 -2.15 3.89 -39.73
N ILE A 528 -2.38 5.18 -39.55
CA ILE A 528 -3.70 5.79 -39.64
C ILE A 528 -3.71 6.62 -40.92
N GLY A 529 -4.29 6.07 -41.97
CA GLY A 529 -4.21 6.66 -43.31
C GLY A 529 -2.77 6.74 -43.81
N ARG A 530 -2.27 7.96 -44.03
CA ARG A 530 -0.87 8.22 -44.42
C ARG A 530 0.04 8.53 -43.20
N PHE A 531 -0.49 8.57 -41.99
CA PHE A 531 0.28 8.83 -40.78
C PHE A 531 0.79 7.53 -40.14
N ARG A 532 1.97 7.60 -39.53
CA ARG A 532 2.54 6.54 -38.68
C ARG A 532 2.63 7.06 -37.24
N LEU A 533 1.98 6.38 -36.30
CA LEU A 533 2.11 6.62 -34.89
C LEU A 533 3.13 5.64 -34.32
N ARG A 534 4.08 6.17 -33.57
CA ARG A 534 5.05 5.40 -32.81
C ARG A 534 4.96 5.82 -31.34
N LEU A 535 4.68 4.88 -30.44
CA LEU A 535 4.76 5.09 -29.02
C LEU A 535 6.10 4.53 -28.52
N SER A 536 6.86 5.35 -27.84
CA SER A 536 8.07 4.95 -27.13
C SER A 536 8.06 5.62 -25.76
N LEU A 537 8.47 4.89 -24.73
CA LEU A 537 8.73 5.47 -23.41
C LEU A 537 10.19 5.92 -23.38
N ASP A 538 10.42 7.17 -23.06
CA ASP A 538 11.74 7.82 -23.07
C ASP A 538 12.50 7.69 -21.74
N VAL A 539 11.88 7.06 -20.75
CA VAL A 539 12.49 6.71 -19.47
C VAL A 539 12.62 5.18 -19.30
N PRO A 540 13.61 4.68 -18.57
CA PRO A 540 13.75 3.26 -18.31
C PRO A 540 12.61 2.73 -17.42
N ILE A 541 12.32 1.42 -17.57
CA ILE A 541 11.43 0.70 -16.67
C ILE A 541 12.27 -0.13 -15.72
N VAL A 542 12.18 0.15 -14.43
CA VAL A 542 12.85 -0.59 -13.37
C VAL A 542 11.89 -1.62 -12.81
N GLY A 543 12.21 -2.91 -12.97
CA GLY A 543 11.41 -4.01 -12.42
C GLY A 543 11.96 -4.50 -11.11
N ILE A 544 11.09 -4.65 -10.12
CA ILE A 544 11.38 -5.27 -8.84
C ILE A 544 10.34 -6.35 -8.53
N GLY A 545 10.58 -7.12 -7.48
CA GLY A 545 9.82 -8.32 -7.18
C GLY A 545 10.34 -9.57 -7.90
N ALA A 546 10.02 -10.76 -7.37
CA ALA A 546 10.59 -12.01 -7.84
C ALA A 546 10.32 -12.34 -9.33
N PRO A 547 9.11 -12.11 -9.91
CA PRO A 547 8.84 -12.38 -11.32
C PRO A 547 9.40 -11.33 -12.29
N ALA A 548 9.95 -10.21 -11.81
CA ALA A 548 10.31 -9.06 -12.66
C ALA A 548 11.30 -9.41 -13.77
N HIS A 549 12.31 -10.26 -13.49
CA HIS A 549 13.32 -10.65 -14.48
C HIS A 549 12.75 -11.48 -15.66
N ILE A 550 11.58 -12.11 -15.49
CA ILE A 550 10.88 -12.85 -16.54
C ILE A 550 9.85 -11.97 -17.24
N MET A 551 9.06 -11.22 -16.48
CA MET A 551 7.90 -10.49 -17.01
C MET A 551 8.26 -9.14 -17.62
N LEU A 552 9.24 -8.42 -17.07
CA LEU A 552 9.55 -7.07 -17.51
C LEU A 552 10.21 -6.98 -18.90
N PRO A 553 11.25 -7.77 -19.26
CA PRO A 553 11.96 -7.56 -20.53
C PRO A 553 11.04 -7.62 -21.78
N PRO A 554 10.10 -8.58 -21.90
CA PRO A 554 9.18 -8.58 -23.04
C PRO A 554 8.17 -7.43 -23.02
N LEU A 555 7.78 -6.92 -21.85
CA LEU A 555 6.91 -5.75 -21.73
C LEU A 555 7.65 -4.48 -22.15
N ALA A 556 8.84 -4.23 -21.65
CA ALA A 556 9.66 -3.05 -21.98
C ALA A 556 10.01 -3.00 -23.48
N LYS A 557 10.34 -4.16 -24.07
CA LYS A 557 10.57 -4.26 -25.52
C LYS A 557 9.35 -3.76 -26.33
N ARG A 558 8.13 -4.07 -25.85
CA ARG A 558 6.90 -3.61 -26.51
C ARG A 558 6.70 -2.11 -26.37
N MET A 559 7.12 -1.53 -25.24
CA MET A 559 7.09 -0.09 -24.96
C MET A 559 8.24 0.69 -25.62
N ALA A 560 9.12 0.01 -26.34
CA ALA A 560 10.38 0.55 -26.87
C ALA A 560 11.21 1.27 -25.78
N ALA A 561 11.15 0.75 -24.54
CA ALA A 561 11.83 1.25 -23.37
C ALA A 561 12.98 0.32 -22.96
N GLU A 562 13.94 0.87 -22.23
CA GLU A 562 14.99 0.10 -21.57
C GLU A 562 14.41 -0.61 -20.34
N ALA A 563 14.65 -1.93 -20.21
CA ALA A 563 14.32 -2.71 -19.02
C ALA A 563 15.55 -2.80 -18.11
N ARG A 564 15.38 -2.49 -16.83
CA ARG A 564 16.39 -2.68 -15.80
C ARG A 564 15.82 -3.47 -14.64
N VAL A 565 16.39 -4.63 -14.35
CA VAL A 565 16.08 -5.43 -13.18
C VAL A 565 17.34 -5.50 -12.34
N PRO A 566 17.44 -4.77 -11.23
CA PRO A 566 18.66 -4.74 -10.43
C PRO A 566 18.86 -6.06 -9.69
N GLU A 567 20.10 -6.32 -9.29
CA GLU A 567 20.40 -7.41 -8.35
C GLU A 567 19.67 -7.18 -7.03
N HIS A 568 19.16 -8.22 -6.40
CA HIS A 568 18.31 -8.17 -5.20
C HIS A 568 16.93 -7.53 -5.39
N ALA A 569 16.44 -7.44 -6.63
CA ALA A 569 15.11 -6.89 -6.94
C ALA A 569 13.99 -7.58 -6.14
N GLU A 570 14.16 -8.85 -5.77
CA GLU A 570 13.16 -9.65 -5.03
C GLU A 570 12.98 -9.25 -3.56
N VAL A 571 13.91 -8.46 -2.99
CA VAL A 571 13.83 -7.92 -1.61
C VAL A 571 13.87 -6.38 -1.60
N ALA A 572 13.54 -5.74 -2.71
CA ALA A 572 13.59 -4.29 -2.85
C ALA A 572 12.74 -3.57 -1.79
N ASN A 573 11.59 -4.13 -1.39
CA ASN A 573 10.71 -3.58 -0.36
C ASN A 573 11.42 -3.50 1.01
N ALA A 574 12.02 -4.61 1.45
CA ALA A 574 12.77 -4.63 2.70
C ALA A 574 14.03 -3.74 2.64
N LEU A 575 14.66 -3.63 1.46
CA LEU A 575 15.75 -2.67 1.23
C LEU A 575 15.26 -1.23 1.34
N GLY A 576 14.18 -0.88 0.65
CA GLY A 576 13.59 0.45 0.72
C GLY A 576 13.18 0.84 2.14
N ALA A 577 12.71 -0.13 2.93
CA ALA A 577 12.40 0.10 4.33
C ALA A 577 13.60 0.60 5.12
N ILE A 578 14.80 0.04 4.92
CA ILE A 578 15.97 0.37 5.75
C ILE A 578 16.78 1.56 5.24
N VAL A 579 16.65 1.94 3.97
CA VAL A 579 17.43 3.04 3.36
C VAL A 579 16.68 4.36 3.31
N GLY A 580 15.43 4.40 3.76
CA GLY A 580 14.60 5.60 3.81
C GLY A 580 15.18 6.70 4.70
N THR A 581 14.69 7.91 4.51
CA THR A 581 15.02 9.10 5.30
C THR A 581 13.81 9.56 6.10
N ILE A 582 14.02 10.31 7.16
CA ILE A 582 12.93 10.98 7.89
C ILE A 582 12.62 12.27 7.15
N ILE A 583 11.35 12.46 6.75
CA ILE A 583 10.87 13.69 6.15
C ILE A 583 9.64 14.16 6.93
N MET A 584 9.69 15.39 7.42
CA MET A 584 8.60 16.05 8.11
C MET A 584 8.18 17.29 7.34
N HIS A 585 6.88 17.51 7.24
CA HIS A 585 6.28 18.66 6.57
C HIS A 585 5.37 19.41 7.53
N ASP A 586 5.40 20.73 7.46
CA ASP A 586 4.40 21.58 8.12
C ASP A 586 4.19 22.86 7.30
N GLN A 587 3.10 23.56 7.58
CA GLN A 587 2.77 24.82 6.93
C GLN A 587 2.07 25.78 7.86
N VAL A 588 2.29 27.07 7.64
CA VAL A 588 1.56 28.16 8.26
C VAL A 588 0.77 28.90 7.19
N LEU A 589 -0.51 29.09 7.43
CA LEU A 589 -1.35 29.96 6.60
C LEU A 589 -1.45 31.33 7.23
N ILE A 590 -1.16 32.38 6.44
CA ILE A 590 -1.29 33.78 6.82
C ILE A 590 -2.40 34.41 5.97
N ARG A 591 -3.35 35.11 6.60
CA ARG A 591 -4.42 35.82 5.91
C ARG A 591 -4.65 37.22 6.48
N PRO A 592 -5.05 38.20 5.66
CA PRO A 592 -5.57 39.47 6.17
C PRO A 592 -6.68 39.24 7.19
N PHE A 593 -6.63 39.98 8.28
CA PHE A 593 -7.61 39.90 9.39
C PHE A 593 -7.98 41.32 9.85
N PRO A 594 -8.78 42.05 9.06
CA PRO A 594 -9.16 43.44 9.36
C PRO A 594 -10.07 43.53 10.60
N PRO A 595 -9.93 44.58 11.42
CA PRO A 595 -8.94 45.66 11.33
C PRO A 595 -7.58 45.34 11.96
N GLU A 596 -7.41 44.15 12.50
CA GLU A 596 -6.30 43.80 13.42
C GLU A 596 -4.99 43.47 12.70
N GLY A 597 -4.99 43.32 11.37
CA GLY A 597 -3.77 43.03 10.57
C GLY A 597 -3.79 41.69 9.87
N PHE A 598 -2.94 40.73 10.27
CA PHE A 598 -2.76 39.45 9.63
C PHE A 598 -2.83 38.30 10.64
N ALA A 599 -3.70 37.34 10.42
CA ALA A 599 -3.81 36.12 11.21
C ALA A 599 -2.91 35.00 10.67
N CYS A 600 -2.12 34.40 11.53
CA CYS A 600 -1.32 33.19 11.30
C CYS A 600 -2.04 31.99 11.91
N PHE A 601 -2.20 30.92 11.15
CA PHE A 601 -2.81 29.67 11.59
C PHE A 601 -1.75 28.57 11.60
N THR A 602 -1.47 28.04 12.78
CA THR A 602 -0.53 26.95 13.04
C THR A 602 -1.27 25.74 13.63
N SER A 603 -0.56 24.63 13.85
CA SER A 603 -1.13 23.49 14.58
C SER A 603 -1.38 23.80 16.08
N GLU A 604 -0.77 24.84 16.61
CA GLU A 604 -0.95 25.29 18.02
C GLU A 604 -2.13 26.29 18.16
N GLY A 605 -2.59 26.89 17.07
CA GLY A 605 -3.70 27.82 17.05
C GLY A 605 -3.48 29.05 16.17
N LYS A 606 -4.24 30.12 16.50
CA LYS A 606 -4.27 31.39 15.78
C LYS A 606 -3.47 32.47 16.54
N SER A 607 -2.63 33.21 15.81
CA SER A 607 -1.95 34.41 16.32
C SER A 607 -2.16 35.57 15.32
N VAL A 608 -2.22 36.82 15.79
CA VAL A 608 -2.49 38.00 14.95
C VAL A 608 -1.31 38.98 15.05
N TYR A 609 -0.93 39.55 13.91
CA TYR A 609 0.20 40.47 13.76
C TYR A 609 -0.22 41.71 12.98
N SER A 610 0.39 42.84 13.25
CA SER A 610 0.04 44.10 12.62
C SER A 610 0.42 44.18 11.13
N THR A 611 1.51 43.49 10.74
CA THR A 611 2.01 43.48 9.36
C THR A 611 2.22 42.07 8.85
N VAL A 612 2.26 41.91 7.52
CA VAL A 612 2.54 40.62 6.89
C VAL A 612 3.99 40.19 7.14
N GLU A 613 4.91 41.12 7.26
CA GLU A 613 6.32 40.89 7.54
C GLU A 613 6.53 40.31 8.92
N GLU A 614 5.85 40.84 9.96
CA GLU A 614 5.83 40.30 11.32
C GLU A 614 5.23 38.90 11.35
N ALA A 615 4.11 38.68 10.65
CA ALA A 615 3.45 37.40 10.50
C ALA A 615 4.38 36.36 9.86
N LEU A 616 5.10 36.74 8.80
CA LEU A 616 6.08 35.87 8.13
C LEU A 616 7.29 35.55 9.01
N ALA A 617 7.82 36.55 9.74
CA ALA A 617 8.96 36.35 10.64
C ALA A 617 8.62 35.32 11.73
N HIS A 618 7.47 35.50 12.38
CA HIS A 618 6.97 34.55 13.38
C HIS A 618 6.73 33.15 12.76
N SER A 619 6.10 33.09 11.59
CA SER A 619 5.81 31.81 10.92
C SER A 619 7.09 31.05 10.57
N ARG A 620 8.16 31.74 10.16
CA ARG A 620 9.47 31.11 9.92
C ARG A 620 10.06 30.56 11.21
N GLU A 621 10.04 31.34 12.30
CA GLU A 621 10.54 30.89 13.59
C GLU A 621 9.77 29.69 14.11
N TYR A 622 8.42 29.73 14.04
CA TYR A 622 7.55 28.60 14.38
C TYR A 622 7.92 27.34 13.60
N LEU A 623 7.99 27.41 12.26
CA LEU A 623 8.33 26.25 11.42
C LEU A 623 9.73 25.72 11.72
N HIS A 624 10.72 26.59 11.93
CA HIS A 624 12.06 26.18 12.33
C HIS A 624 12.09 25.39 13.62
N LYS A 625 11.35 25.83 14.64
CA LYS A 625 11.27 25.17 15.94
C LYS A 625 10.46 23.87 15.81
N HIS A 626 9.26 23.96 15.29
CA HIS A 626 8.30 22.85 15.26
C HIS A 626 8.81 21.68 14.39
N LEU A 627 9.35 21.94 13.22
CA LEU A 627 9.91 20.89 12.34
C LEU A 627 11.11 20.18 12.97
N ARG A 628 11.98 20.89 13.70
CA ARG A 628 13.09 20.27 14.45
C ARG A 628 12.60 19.36 15.55
N GLU A 629 11.56 19.76 16.27
CA GLU A 629 10.93 18.96 17.32
C GLU A 629 10.26 17.71 16.72
N GLN A 630 9.54 17.85 15.61
CA GLN A 630 8.94 16.73 14.89
C GLN A 630 10.00 15.73 14.41
N VAL A 631 11.10 16.18 13.81
CA VAL A 631 12.22 15.33 13.41
C VAL A 631 12.80 14.57 14.59
N LYS A 632 12.97 15.22 15.74
CA LYS A 632 13.47 14.57 16.96
C LYS A 632 12.50 13.50 17.45
N MET A 633 11.20 13.78 17.48
CA MET A 633 10.16 12.79 17.81
C MET A 633 10.14 11.63 16.83
N ALA A 634 10.33 11.90 15.55
CA ALA A 634 10.42 10.89 14.50
C ALA A 634 11.72 10.07 14.55
N GLY A 635 12.66 10.37 15.45
CA GLY A 635 13.90 9.62 15.65
C GLY A 635 15.08 10.11 14.80
N GLY A 636 15.03 11.34 14.30
CA GLY A 636 16.10 11.96 13.50
C GLY A 636 17.28 12.47 14.36
N ASN A 637 18.41 12.68 13.68
CA ASN A 637 19.63 13.22 14.27
C ASN A 637 20.10 14.45 13.47
N GLY A 638 19.59 15.63 13.87
CA GLY A 638 19.73 16.86 13.10
C GLY A 638 18.80 16.86 11.87
N CYS A 639 18.68 17.98 11.20
CA CYS A 639 17.90 18.08 9.96
C CYS A 639 18.35 19.24 9.08
N GLU A 640 18.19 19.05 7.77
CA GLU A 640 18.18 20.11 6.78
C GLU A 640 16.76 20.67 6.66
N LEU A 641 16.62 22.00 6.71
CA LEU A 641 15.34 22.69 6.68
C LEU A 641 15.24 23.52 5.40
N ASN A 642 14.17 23.29 4.65
CA ASN A 642 13.80 24.07 3.48
C ASN A 642 12.46 24.75 3.73
N LEU A 643 12.41 26.07 3.51
CA LEU A 643 11.18 26.86 3.60
C LEU A 643 10.91 27.51 2.25
N TRP A 644 9.65 27.50 1.83
CA TRP A 644 9.20 28.19 0.62
C TRP A 644 7.85 28.84 0.85
N GLU A 645 7.61 29.93 0.12
CA GLU A 645 6.48 30.82 0.29
C GLU A 645 5.63 30.82 -0.98
N ASP A 646 4.32 30.64 -0.82
CA ASP A 646 3.32 30.68 -1.88
C ASP A 646 2.35 31.83 -1.58
N ARG A 647 2.36 32.89 -2.40
CA ARG A 647 1.52 34.10 -2.25
C ARG A 647 0.38 34.07 -3.26
N LYS A 648 -0.82 34.28 -2.78
CA LYS A 648 -1.98 34.52 -3.62
C LYS A 648 -2.43 35.97 -3.43
N ALA A 649 -2.45 36.73 -4.51
CA ALA A 649 -2.95 38.09 -4.56
C ALA A 649 -3.95 38.24 -5.70
N ALA A 650 -4.88 39.18 -5.55
CA ALA A 650 -5.80 39.59 -6.61
C ALA A 650 -5.47 41.04 -7.01
N THR A 651 -5.42 41.30 -8.31
CA THR A 651 -5.29 42.68 -8.83
C THR A 651 -6.67 43.31 -8.86
N LEU A 652 -6.85 44.37 -8.11
CA LEU A 652 -8.07 45.17 -8.09
C LEU A 652 -8.22 45.97 -9.37
N ALA A 653 -9.42 46.44 -9.68
CA ALA A 653 -9.69 47.30 -10.83
C ALA A 653 -8.87 48.62 -10.82
N SER A 654 -8.38 49.05 -9.64
CA SER A 654 -7.48 50.17 -9.42
C SER A 654 -6.01 49.88 -9.78
N GLY A 655 -5.65 48.64 -10.16
CA GLY A 655 -4.28 48.23 -10.41
C GLY A 655 -3.49 47.85 -9.14
N HIS A 656 -4.05 48.01 -7.95
CA HIS A 656 -3.39 47.60 -6.70
C HIS A 656 -3.51 46.09 -6.47
N GLU A 657 -2.43 45.45 -6.04
CA GLU A 657 -2.45 44.05 -5.57
C GLU A 657 -3.03 43.98 -4.16
N HIS A 658 -4.04 43.16 -4.00
CA HIS A 658 -4.64 42.82 -2.70
C HIS A 658 -4.24 41.39 -2.31
N LEU A 659 -3.50 41.25 -1.21
CA LEU A 659 -3.09 39.96 -0.69
C LEU A 659 -4.31 39.17 -0.22
N ILE A 660 -4.48 37.96 -0.74
CA ILE A 660 -5.56 37.03 -0.32
C ILE A 660 -5.03 36.11 0.79
N GLU A 661 -3.90 35.48 0.55
CA GLU A 661 -3.28 34.58 1.52
C GLU A 661 -1.79 34.38 1.19
N VAL A 662 -1.03 34.04 2.22
CA VAL A 662 0.33 33.49 2.09
C VAL A 662 0.36 32.13 2.78
N VAL A 663 0.89 31.13 2.11
CA VAL A 663 1.19 29.81 2.70
C VAL A 663 2.70 29.67 2.79
N LEU A 664 3.22 29.72 4.01
CA LEU A 664 4.62 29.39 4.26
C LEU A 664 4.72 27.91 4.55
N ARG A 665 5.44 27.16 3.71
CA ARG A 665 5.63 25.71 3.86
C ARG A 665 7.05 25.42 4.29
N GLY A 666 7.19 24.36 5.10
CA GLY A 666 8.47 23.87 5.56
C GLY A 666 8.62 22.37 5.37
N GLN A 667 9.82 21.96 5.00
CA GLN A 667 10.24 20.57 4.96
C GLN A 667 11.52 20.40 5.76
N ALA A 668 11.55 19.39 6.61
CA ALA A 668 12.75 18.98 7.32
C ALA A 668 13.16 17.57 6.89
N VAL A 669 14.39 17.39 6.47
CA VAL A 669 14.95 16.11 6.03
C VAL A 669 16.05 15.69 7.01
N SER A 670 16.01 14.45 7.48
CA SER A 670 16.97 13.90 8.44
C SER A 670 17.28 12.42 8.17
N LYS A 671 18.39 11.94 8.71
CA LYS A 671 18.68 10.51 8.78
C LYS A 671 18.23 9.95 10.13
N PRO A 672 17.77 8.70 10.18
CA PRO A 672 17.48 8.03 11.45
C PRO A 672 18.72 8.01 12.36
N ARG A 673 18.49 8.20 13.66
CA ARG A 673 19.56 8.09 14.67
C ARG A 673 19.92 6.63 14.85
N LEU A 674 21.18 6.29 14.60
CA LEU A 674 21.71 4.96 14.85
C LEU A 674 21.99 4.76 16.34
N GLN A 675 21.83 3.54 16.82
CA GLN A 675 22.28 3.20 18.16
C GLN A 675 23.80 3.36 18.26
N GLY A 676 24.27 4.09 19.27
CA GLY A 676 25.71 4.25 19.56
C GLY A 676 26.34 2.88 19.87
N LYS A 677 27.65 2.72 19.57
CA LYS A 677 28.39 1.58 20.08
C LYS A 677 28.29 1.61 21.61
N ALA A 678 27.75 0.55 22.23
CA ALA A 678 27.89 0.38 23.65
C ALA A 678 29.40 0.42 23.98
N ASN A 679 29.82 1.47 24.67
CA ASN A 679 31.16 1.46 25.27
C ASN A 679 31.19 0.28 26.26
N LYS A 680 31.86 -0.82 25.86
CA LYS A 680 32.24 -1.89 26.77
C LYS A 680 33.42 -1.45 27.59
#